data_e6b163e0dfcab91425c0ca931504ad47
#
_entry.id   e6b163e0dfcab91425c0ca931504ad47
#
_cell.length_a   1.000
_cell.length_b   1.000
_cell.length_c   1.000
_cell.angle_alpha   90.00
_cell.angle_beta   90.00
_cell.angle_gamma   90.00
#
_symmetry.space_group_name_H-M   'P 1'
#
loop_
_entity.id
_entity.type
_entity.pdbx_description
1 polymer ?
#
loop_
_entity_poly.entity_id
_entity_poly.type
_entity_poly.pdbx_seq_one_letter_code
_entity_poly.pdbx_strand_id
1 'polypeptide(L)'
;MRRLLKYILVILLISAGAGRLHAQYDKDAFFTRGRMALADGKYALAIENFNVLSQLDTSDYWTFFFRGIAKYNLGDLRGAKRDFDRSVRLNPVFTSGYHYRGITESRFGNYDAALENLQHAIDLRPGSEGLYFSRGVTYFLSQQFEKAVTDFDKYIRKSPKDPSAYLNRGASYLFLGDTLKAVEDYNKAIKLDRFDPEGYVRRGRLYASQKNYDMAIADMDKAIELDTANTFAYFNRAIMYYEQEKYHEAMKDLNRVLQDEPGNALTLYNRGLINAHLGAFDDALSDLDRVLNINPENVLAYFNRASIFIEMGMYKDALEDYDRAIELYPDFAKAYMNRAYVKNMLGDLKSSKKDYETAQKKVQEYREKNASDELSFADTTKKYNALIALDADFAKKDFNDELLQHRDIDIRLRPLYRFVLTGVKDDTNYALTRGYENPLIARFEKDVPVGVSVRNADVALSDEALAQVEKIAWDGTEPSADQLFLRALHEYSGKHFNSSLSYYGRAVEESEAKGTIESLYGAFYHMNRGALRAEMIDFISSIESNVQVLSMDDSGNTRARVKDQVSRQYDYSDAIRDMKAAAEIVPDLPYVYYNLGNLYCLSSEHINSIENYSKAISLYPYMGDAYFNRGLVLIYLKDKEKGCIDLSRAGELGVQDAYSVIKKYCEDEQ
;
A
#
# COMPACT_ATOMS: atom_id res chain seq x y z
N MET A 1 42.97 35.08 51.91
CA MET A 1 43.38 34.46 50.62
C MET A 1 42.95 33.00 50.45
N ARG A 2 43.30 32.04 51.36
CA ARG A 2 42.92 30.63 51.19
C ARG A 2 41.40 30.30 51.14
N ARG A 3 40.54 31.08 51.82
CA ARG A 3 39.08 30.90 51.74
C ARG A 3 38.50 31.44 50.44
N LEU A 4 39.02 32.55 49.93
CA LEU A 4 38.58 33.11 48.64
C LEU A 4 38.96 32.22 47.45
N LEU A 5 40.16 31.57 47.51
CA LEU A 5 40.58 30.61 46.52
C LEU A 5 39.69 29.37 46.47
N LYS A 6 39.22 28.88 47.65
CA LYS A 6 38.27 27.75 47.69
C LYS A 6 36.91 28.09 47.10
N TYR A 7 36.40 29.32 47.31
CA TYR A 7 35.13 29.76 46.69
C TYR A 7 35.27 29.95 45.18
N ILE A 8 36.41 30.47 44.67
CA ILE A 8 36.70 30.60 43.28
C ILE A 8 36.84 29.22 42.63
N LEU A 9 37.51 28.26 43.29
CA LEU A 9 37.62 26.89 42.79
C LEU A 9 36.26 26.14 42.73
N VAL A 10 35.40 26.36 43.74
CA VAL A 10 34.04 25.83 43.76
C VAL A 10 33.16 26.45 42.69
N ILE A 11 33.27 27.75 42.44
CA ILE A 11 32.55 28.45 41.36
C ILE A 11 33.05 27.99 39.99
N LEU A 12 34.35 27.77 39.81
CA LEU A 12 34.94 27.21 38.58
C LEU A 12 34.56 25.73 38.36
N LEU A 13 34.46 24.93 39.44
CA LEU A 13 33.98 23.54 39.36
C LEU A 13 32.44 23.51 39.08
N ILE A 14 31.66 24.44 39.62
CA ILE A 14 30.23 24.54 39.32
C ILE A 14 30.03 25.09 37.91
N SER A 15 30.82 26.03 37.43
CA SER A 15 30.76 26.50 36.05
C SER A 15 31.30 25.48 35.03
N ALA A 16 32.27 24.66 35.42
CA ALA A 16 32.73 23.53 34.57
C ALA A 16 31.77 22.34 34.63
N GLY A 17 31.07 22.13 35.76
CA GLY A 17 30.00 21.12 35.85
C GLY A 17 28.63 21.55 35.30
N ALA A 18 28.43 22.88 35.09
CA ALA A 18 27.26 23.44 34.44
C ALA A 18 27.38 23.52 32.91
N GLY A 19 28.57 23.23 32.39
CA GLY A 19 28.71 22.81 31.01
C GLY A 19 27.99 21.47 30.84
N ARG A 20 26.65 21.48 30.76
CA ARG A 20 25.93 20.37 30.16
C ARG A 20 26.67 20.07 28.87
N LEU A 21 27.31 18.93 28.80
CA LEU A 21 27.63 18.28 27.57
C LEU A 21 26.30 18.12 26.80
N HIS A 22 25.88 19.21 26.16
CA HIS A 22 25.01 19.08 25.02
C HIS A 22 25.90 18.30 24.06
N ALA A 23 25.63 17.01 23.90
CA ALA A 23 26.11 16.29 22.76
C ALA A 23 25.65 17.12 21.58
N GLN A 24 26.57 17.93 21.06
CA GLN A 24 26.28 18.82 19.94
C GLN A 24 26.11 17.89 18.76
N TYR A 25 24.84 17.59 18.43
CA TYR A 25 24.53 16.79 17.26
C TYR A 25 25.22 17.45 16.07
N ASP A 26 26.17 16.74 15.48
CA ASP A 26 26.90 17.21 14.30
C ASP A 26 25.92 17.20 13.11
N LYS A 27 25.34 18.38 12.83
CA LYS A 27 24.39 18.58 11.71
C LYS A 27 25.03 18.15 10.38
N ASP A 28 26.32 18.43 10.17
CA ASP A 28 27.02 18.12 8.93
C ASP A 28 27.18 16.61 8.75
N ALA A 29 27.40 15.88 9.84
CA ALA A 29 27.47 14.42 9.81
C ALA A 29 26.11 13.79 9.44
N PHE A 30 24.99 14.27 10.00
CA PHE A 30 23.66 13.80 9.62
C PHE A 30 23.31 14.16 8.18
N PHE A 31 23.63 15.39 7.74
CA PHE A 31 23.39 15.82 6.37
C PHE A 31 24.17 14.96 5.36
N THR A 32 25.44 14.70 5.65
CA THR A 32 26.29 13.88 4.80
C THR A 32 25.81 12.42 4.75
N ARG A 33 25.47 11.83 5.89
CA ARG A 33 24.93 10.47 5.96
C ARG A 33 23.58 10.36 5.22
N GLY A 34 22.70 11.34 5.39
CA GLY A 34 21.42 11.39 4.68
C GLY A 34 21.61 11.45 3.16
N ARG A 35 22.55 12.29 2.67
CA ARG A 35 22.87 12.38 1.24
C ARG A 35 23.53 11.11 0.69
N MET A 36 24.42 10.48 1.45
CA MET A 36 25.04 9.21 1.06
C MET A 36 23.96 8.11 0.99
N ALA A 37 23.10 8.00 1.99
CA ALA A 37 22.00 7.06 1.97
C ALA A 37 21.06 7.28 0.77
N LEU A 38 20.79 8.54 0.41
CA LEU A 38 19.99 8.89 -0.77
C LEU A 38 20.67 8.42 -2.06
N ALA A 39 21.99 8.64 -2.19
CA ALA A 39 22.78 8.23 -3.35
C ALA A 39 22.86 6.69 -3.48
N ASP A 40 22.90 5.98 -2.36
CA ASP A 40 22.89 4.50 -2.29
C ASP A 40 21.50 3.90 -2.52
N GLY A 41 20.44 4.69 -2.71
CA GLY A 41 19.05 4.20 -2.81
C GLY A 41 18.44 3.74 -1.47
N LYS A 42 19.11 3.99 -0.35
CA LYS A 42 18.65 3.67 1.00
C LYS A 42 17.73 4.78 1.52
N TYR A 43 16.58 4.95 0.88
CA TYR A 43 15.71 6.12 1.09
C TYR A 43 15.14 6.23 2.51
N ALA A 44 14.77 5.11 3.15
CA ALA A 44 14.30 5.11 4.54
C ALA A 44 15.38 5.64 5.50
N LEU A 45 16.62 5.18 5.36
CA LEU A 45 17.75 5.67 6.15
C LEU A 45 18.06 7.16 5.88
N ALA A 46 17.88 7.62 4.64
CA ALA A 46 18.02 9.04 4.30
C ALA A 46 16.95 9.87 5.06
N ILE A 47 15.68 9.42 5.08
CA ILE A 47 14.60 10.09 5.80
C ILE A 47 14.90 10.16 7.30
N GLU A 48 15.39 9.10 7.92
CA GLU A 48 15.77 9.09 9.34
C GLU A 48 16.80 10.19 9.66
N ASN A 49 17.86 10.28 8.86
CA ASN A 49 18.89 11.32 9.03
C ASN A 49 18.33 12.74 8.82
N PHE A 50 17.50 12.95 7.80
CA PHE A 50 16.89 14.25 7.55
C PHE A 50 15.78 14.60 8.56
N ASN A 51 15.13 13.62 9.19
CA ASN A 51 14.21 13.85 10.31
C ASN A 51 14.94 14.48 11.50
N VAL A 52 16.11 13.95 11.85
CA VAL A 52 16.96 14.55 12.90
C VAL A 52 17.29 15.98 12.57
N LEU A 53 17.76 16.24 11.34
CA LEU A 53 18.11 17.58 10.89
C LEU A 53 16.91 18.54 10.92
N SER A 54 15.73 18.09 10.49
CA SER A 54 14.52 18.91 10.49
C SER A 54 14.04 19.32 11.89
N GLN A 55 14.45 18.57 12.93
CA GLN A 55 14.21 18.92 14.34
C GLN A 55 15.30 19.87 14.89
N LEU A 56 16.55 19.68 14.45
CA LEU A 56 17.67 20.52 14.87
C LEU A 56 17.66 21.90 14.18
N ASP A 57 17.20 21.96 12.92
CA ASP A 57 17.12 23.19 12.15
C ASP A 57 15.88 23.20 11.25
N THR A 58 14.85 23.91 11.70
CA THR A 58 13.58 24.05 10.99
C THR A 58 13.63 25.04 9.81
N SER A 59 14.77 25.73 9.62
CA SER A 59 14.96 26.76 8.60
C SER A 59 15.81 26.31 7.41
N ASP A 60 16.45 25.13 7.49
CA ASP A 60 17.25 24.61 6.40
C ASP A 60 16.39 23.99 5.30
N TYR A 61 16.25 24.73 4.18
CA TYR A 61 15.44 24.27 3.03
C TYR A 61 16.01 23.02 2.32
N TRP A 62 17.34 22.78 2.41
CA TRP A 62 17.98 21.59 1.83
C TRP A 62 17.54 20.31 2.53
N THR A 63 17.42 20.34 3.84
CA THR A 63 16.94 19.20 4.64
C THR A 63 15.56 18.73 4.16
N PHE A 64 14.61 19.66 4.01
CA PHE A 64 13.28 19.33 3.51
C PHE A 64 13.33 18.88 2.05
N PHE A 65 14.13 19.51 1.22
CA PHE A 65 14.26 19.12 -0.18
C PHE A 65 14.78 17.68 -0.35
N PHE A 66 15.87 17.32 0.32
CA PHE A 66 16.43 15.96 0.20
C PHE A 66 15.55 14.91 0.85
N ARG A 67 14.86 15.24 1.96
CA ARG A 67 13.86 14.36 2.54
C ARG A 67 12.69 14.15 1.60
N GLY A 68 12.24 15.20 0.93
CA GLY A 68 11.22 15.13 -0.12
C GLY A 68 11.62 14.22 -1.28
N ILE A 69 12.88 14.30 -1.75
CA ILE A 69 13.40 13.38 -2.78
C ILE A 69 13.37 11.92 -2.29
N ALA A 70 13.78 11.65 -1.05
CA ALA A 70 13.77 10.30 -0.50
C ALA A 70 12.34 9.73 -0.43
N LYS A 71 11.36 10.53 0.03
CA LYS A 71 9.95 10.15 0.07
C LYS A 71 9.37 9.93 -1.34
N TYR A 72 9.71 10.80 -2.29
CA TYR A 72 9.29 10.66 -3.68
C TYR A 72 9.71 9.31 -4.27
N ASN A 73 10.96 8.90 -4.03
CA ASN A 73 11.46 7.61 -4.51
C ASN A 73 10.86 6.39 -3.79
N LEU A 74 10.31 6.58 -2.59
CA LEU A 74 9.54 5.54 -1.88
C LEU A 74 8.06 5.51 -2.27
N GLY A 75 7.60 6.40 -3.17
CA GLY A 75 6.19 6.52 -3.54
C GLY A 75 5.37 7.38 -2.56
N ASP A 76 5.95 7.90 -1.47
CA ASP A 76 5.27 8.85 -0.57
C ASP A 76 5.18 10.25 -1.21
N LEU A 77 4.38 10.36 -2.26
CA LEU A 77 4.23 11.61 -3.01
C LEU A 77 3.62 12.73 -2.16
N ARG A 78 2.69 12.38 -1.24
CA ARG A 78 2.04 13.37 -0.35
C ARG A 78 3.03 13.93 0.67
N GLY A 79 3.86 13.08 1.27
CA GLY A 79 4.94 13.47 2.15
C GLY A 79 6.03 14.26 1.42
N ALA A 80 6.38 13.85 0.20
CA ALA A 80 7.33 14.56 -0.66
C ALA A 80 6.83 15.97 -0.99
N LYS A 81 5.57 16.12 -1.41
CA LYS A 81 4.95 17.42 -1.69
C LYS A 81 5.03 18.35 -0.48
N ARG A 82 4.66 17.88 0.72
CA ARG A 82 4.75 18.69 1.95
C ARG A 82 6.19 19.18 2.20
N ASP A 83 7.17 18.35 1.99
CA ASP A 83 8.57 18.69 2.16
C ASP A 83 9.06 19.69 1.09
N PHE A 84 8.68 19.52 -0.19
CA PHE A 84 8.97 20.50 -1.24
C PHE A 84 8.26 21.84 -1.00
N ASP A 85 7.00 21.84 -0.55
CA ASP A 85 6.28 23.06 -0.14
C ASP A 85 7.00 23.79 0.98
N ARG A 86 7.54 23.06 1.95
CA ARG A 86 8.34 23.67 3.03
C ARG A 86 9.64 24.23 2.49
N SER A 87 10.34 23.49 1.62
CA SER A 87 11.62 23.90 1.02
C SER A 87 11.48 25.21 0.22
N VAL A 88 10.46 25.32 -0.67
CA VAL A 88 10.27 26.54 -1.48
C VAL A 88 9.75 27.71 -0.66
N ARG A 89 9.01 27.48 0.44
CA ARG A 89 8.64 28.56 1.39
C ARG A 89 9.85 29.14 2.10
N LEU A 90 10.83 28.30 2.46
CA LEU A 90 12.07 28.71 3.11
C LEU A 90 13.02 29.40 2.14
N ASN A 91 13.03 28.99 0.87
CA ASN A 91 13.83 29.61 -0.18
C ASN A 91 13.01 29.78 -1.47
N PRO A 92 12.35 30.95 -1.66
CA PRO A 92 11.49 31.21 -2.84
C PRO A 92 12.20 31.29 -4.19
N VAL A 93 13.52 31.28 -4.23
CA VAL A 93 14.30 31.27 -5.49
C VAL A 93 14.98 29.91 -5.75
N PHE A 94 14.57 28.89 -5.02
CA PHE A 94 15.15 27.56 -5.13
C PHE A 94 14.55 26.77 -6.30
N THR A 95 15.14 26.89 -7.47
CA THR A 95 14.70 26.26 -8.72
C THR A 95 14.40 24.76 -8.57
N SER A 96 15.28 23.99 -7.92
CA SER A 96 15.10 22.55 -7.78
C SER A 96 13.89 22.19 -6.92
N GLY A 97 13.54 23.01 -5.91
CA GLY A 97 12.35 22.84 -5.11
C GLY A 97 11.07 22.95 -5.94
N TYR A 98 10.97 23.97 -6.79
CA TYR A 98 9.84 24.11 -7.71
C TYR A 98 9.81 23.02 -8.77
N HIS A 99 10.96 22.60 -9.28
CA HIS A 99 11.07 21.52 -10.25
C HIS A 99 10.47 20.22 -9.72
N TYR A 100 10.96 19.75 -8.55
CA TYR A 100 10.47 18.50 -7.95
C TYR A 100 9.04 18.61 -7.44
N ARG A 101 8.61 19.78 -6.95
CA ARG A 101 7.20 20.02 -6.62
C ARG A 101 6.31 19.90 -7.86
N GLY A 102 6.75 20.48 -8.99
CA GLY A 102 6.05 20.37 -10.27
C GLY A 102 5.93 18.93 -10.77
N ILE A 103 7.02 18.15 -10.71
CA ILE A 103 6.99 16.71 -11.05
C ILE A 103 6.02 15.95 -10.12
N THR A 104 6.03 16.27 -8.83
CA THR A 104 5.14 15.61 -7.86
C THR A 104 3.67 15.95 -8.11
N GLU A 105 3.34 17.22 -8.42
CA GLU A 105 1.98 17.62 -8.81
C GLU A 105 1.53 16.94 -10.12
N SER A 106 2.46 16.77 -11.07
CA SER A 106 2.18 16.05 -12.32
C SER A 106 1.80 14.59 -12.05
N ARG A 107 2.47 13.93 -11.08
CA ARG A 107 2.13 12.56 -10.67
C ARG A 107 0.81 12.44 -9.92
N PHE A 108 0.29 13.52 -9.36
CA PHE A 108 -1.07 13.59 -8.81
C PHE A 108 -2.15 13.88 -9.87
N GLY A 109 -1.78 14.08 -11.14
CA GLY A 109 -2.72 14.56 -12.15
C GLY A 109 -3.07 16.05 -12.03
N ASN A 110 -2.46 16.79 -11.11
CA ASN A 110 -2.66 18.24 -10.93
C ASN A 110 -1.85 19.03 -11.96
N TYR A 111 -2.15 18.82 -13.23
CA TYR A 111 -1.31 19.32 -14.34
C TYR A 111 -1.18 20.84 -14.36
N ASP A 112 -2.22 21.60 -14.04
CA ASP A 112 -2.16 23.06 -14.00
C ASP A 112 -1.15 23.55 -12.94
N ALA A 113 -1.23 23.01 -11.71
CA ALA A 113 -0.29 23.33 -10.66
C ALA A 113 1.14 22.86 -11.00
N ALA A 114 1.28 21.71 -11.65
CA ALA A 114 2.56 21.19 -12.12
C ALA A 114 3.20 22.13 -13.15
N LEU A 115 2.43 22.57 -14.16
CA LEU A 115 2.89 23.48 -15.21
C LEU A 115 3.26 24.86 -14.64
N GLU A 116 2.50 25.39 -13.68
CA GLU A 116 2.84 26.63 -13.00
C GLU A 116 4.20 26.54 -12.27
N ASN A 117 4.42 25.47 -11.51
CA ASN A 117 5.67 25.23 -10.81
C ASN A 117 6.86 25.06 -11.76
N LEU A 118 6.70 24.28 -12.84
CA LEU A 118 7.74 24.06 -13.84
C LEU A 118 8.04 25.35 -14.62
N GLN A 119 7.01 26.16 -14.94
CA GLN A 119 7.20 27.45 -15.54
C GLN A 119 7.99 28.38 -14.61
N HIS A 120 7.64 28.46 -13.34
CA HIS A 120 8.36 29.26 -12.35
C HIS A 120 9.84 28.81 -12.22
N ALA A 121 10.10 27.50 -12.21
CA ALA A 121 11.47 26.97 -12.22
C ALA A 121 12.25 27.39 -13.49
N ILE A 122 11.59 27.39 -14.66
CA ILE A 122 12.16 27.85 -15.93
C ILE A 122 12.47 29.36 -15.90
N ASP A 123 11.58 30.17 -15.32
CA ASP A 123 11.79 31.61 -15.19
C ASP A 123 12.99 31.94 -14.30
N LEU A 124 13.17 31.17 -13.21
CA LEU A 124 14.34 31.26 -12.35
C LEU A 124 15.64 30.80 -13.05
N ARG A 125 15.57 29.79 -13.91
CA ARG A 125 16.75 29.22 -14.60
C ARG A 125 16.42 28.77 -16.03
N PRO A 126 16.28 29.71 -16.99
CA PRO A 126 15.89 29.40 -18.37
C PRO A 126 16.90 28.52 -19.13
N GLY A 127 18.13 28.46 -18.65
CA GLY A 127 19.20 27.66 -19.25
C GLY A 127 19.18 26.17 -18.93
N SER A 128 18.35 25.72 -17.96
CA SER A 128 18.30 24.32 -17.52
C SER A 128 17.40 23.50 -18.44
N GLU A 129 17.99 22.64 -19.26
CA GLU A 129 17.26 21.80 -20.22
C GLU A 129 16.31 20.80 -19.57
N GLY A 130 16.69 20.20 -18.43
CA GLY A 130 15.86 19.23 -17.72
C GLY A 130 14.48 19.75 -17.28
N LEU A 131 14.36 21.08 -17.11
CA LEU A 131 13.07 21.71 -16.79
C LEU A 131 12.10 21.62 -17.97
N TYR A 132 12.61 21.79 -19.21
CA TYR A 132 11.80 21.63 -20.42
C TYR A 132 11.40 20.18 -20.63
N PHE A 133 12.29 19.22 -20.33
CA PHE A 133 11.95 17.81 -20.38
C PHE A 133 10.79 17.48 -19.44
N SER A 134 10.89 17.88 -18.17
CA SER A 134 9.82 17.61 -17.18
C SER A 134 8.51 18.30 -17.53
N ARG A 135 8.57 19.54 -18.07
CA ARG A 135 7.35 20.24 -18.52
C ARG A 135 6.78 19.60 -19.78
N GLY A 136 7.62 19.12 -20.69
CA GLY A 136 7.20 18.33 -21.86
C GLY A 136 6.47 17.06 -21.47
N VAL A 137 6.96 16.31 -20.48
CA VAL A 137 6.27 15.14 -19.90
C VAL A 137 4.93 15.56 -19.30
N THR A 138 4.88 16.65 -18.54
CA THR A 138 3.62 17.15 -17.95
C THR A 138 2.61 17.57 -19.04
N TYR A 139 3.07 18.22 -20.12
CA TYR A 139 2.21 18.54 -21.27
C TYR A 139 1.68 17.28 -21.96
N PHE A 140 2.53 16.23 -22.08
CA PHE A 140 2.10 14.94 -22.62
C PHE A 140 1.00 14.31 -21.77
N LEU A 141 1.20 14.22 -20.47
CA LEU A 141 0.23 13.65 -19.52
C LEU A 141 -1.09 14.44 -19.50
N SER A 142 -1.02 15.76 -19.67
CA SER A 142 -2.21 16.63 -19.81
C SER A 142 -2.79 16.69 -21.22
N GLN A 143 -2.37 15.79 -22.12
CA GLN A 143 -2.83 15.69 -23.53
C GLN A 143 -2.59 16.96 -24.38
N GLN A 144 -1.62 17.79 -24.01
CA GLN A 144 -1.22 18.99 -24.77
C GLN A 144 0.00 18.64 -25.65
N PHE A 145 -0.20 17.71 -26.58
CA PHE A 145 0.89 17.04 -27.33
C PHE A 145 1.77 17.98 -28.16
N GLU A 146 1.21 19.04 -28.76
CA GLU A 146 1.97 20.02 -29.55
C GLU A 146 2.96 20.81 -28.65
N LYS A 147 2.53 21.15 -27.41
CA LYS A 147 3.39 21.84 -26.45
C LYS A 147 4.47 20.88 -25.91
N ALA A 148 4.11 19.60 -25.72
CA ALA A 148 5.07 18.56 -25.33
C ALA A 148 6.18 18.45 -26.39
N VAL A 149 5.85 18.31 -27.68
CA VAL A 149 6.80 18.28 -28.78
C VAL A 149 7.71 19.51 -28.74
N THR A 150 7.14 20.71 -28.56
CA THR A 150 7.91 21.96 -28.51
C THR A 150 8.95 21.96 -27.39
N ASP A 151 8.62 21.45 -26.21
CA ASP A 151 9.55 21.40 -25.07
C ASP A 151 10.57 20.26 -25.21
N PHE A 152 10.18 19.10 -25.74
CA PHE A 152 11.12 18.03 -26.09
C PHE A 152 12.12 18.50 -27.19
N ASP A 153 11.69 19.29 -28.15
CA ASP A 153 12.58 19.90 -29.16
C ASP A 153 13.63 20.83 -28.52
N LYS A 154 13.25 21.61 -27.50
CA LYS A 154 14.19 22.45 -26.76
C LYS A 154 15.20 21.63 -26.00
N TYR A 155 14.76 20.54 -25.37
CA TYR A 155 15.61 19.61 -24.65
C TYR A 155 16.59 18.88 -25.60
N ILE A 156 16.08 18.28 -26.68
CA ILE A 156 16.87 17.51 -27.65
C ILE A 156 17.98 18.38 -28.29
N ARG A 157 17.70 19.67 -28.56
CA ARG A 157 18.76 20.57 -29.09
C ARG A 157 19.98 20.67 -28.20
N LYS A 158 19.83 20.53 -26.89
CA LYS A 158 20.93 20.59 -25.90
C LYS A 158 21.43 19.21 -25.52
N SER A 159 20.56 18.23 -25.47
CA SER A 159 20.84 16.85 -25.09
C SER A 159 20.45 15.85 -26.21
N PRO A 160 21.15 15.91 -27.39
CA PRO A 160 20.75 15.13 -28.58
C PRO A 160 21.09 13.64 -28.49
N LYS A 161 21.70 13.20 -27.39
CA LYS A 161 22.11 11.81 -27.16
C LYS A 161 21.24 11.09 -26.12
N ASP A 162 20.22 11.76 -25.58
CA ASP A 162 19.30 11.14 -24.64
C ASP A 162 18.17 10.40 -25.36
N PRO A 163 18.12 9.06 -25.34
CA PRO A 163 17.08 8.28 -26.02
C PRO A 163 15.69 8.57 -25.46
N SER A 164 15.55 8.85 -24.15
CA SER A 164 14.28 9.09 -23.48
C SER A 164 13.51 10.27 -24.08
N ALA A 165 14.24 11.31 -24.54
CA ALA A 165 13.61 12.47 -25.14
C ALA A 165 12.97 12.14 -26.50
N TYR A 166 13.61 11.30 -27.30
CA TYR A 166 13.03 10.82 -28.56
C TYR A 166 11.86 9.89 -28.31
N LEU A 167 11.93 9.01 -27.30
CA LEU A 167 10.80 8.13 -26.94
C LEU A 167 9.55 8.95 -26.56
N ASN A 168 9.73 9.99 -25.77
CA ASN A 168 8.60 10.83 -25.32
C ASN A 168 8.08 11.75 -26.44
N ARG A 169 8.97 12.29 -27.29
CA ARG A 169 8.55 13.08 -28.44
C ARG A 169 7.85 12.22 -29.49
N GLY A 170 8.37 11.00 -29.74
CA GLY A 170 7.75 10.03 -30.62
C GLY A 170 6.34 9.62 -30.16
N ALA A 171 6.15 9.40 -28.84
CA ALA A 171 4.83 9.19 -28.27
C ALA A 171 3.90 10.39 -28.51
N SER A 172 4.40 11.62 -28.34
CA SER A 172 3.62 12.83 -28.60
C SER A 172 3.20 12.92 -30.08
N TYR A 173 4.11 12.59 -31.01
CA TYR A 173 3.76 12.53 -32.44
C TYR A 173 2.71 11.46 -32.76
N LEU A 174 2.80 10.30 -32.08
CA LEU A 174 1.79 9.24 -32.25
C LEU A 174 0.37 9.73 -31.90
N PHE A 175 0.23 10.38 -30.74
CA PHE A 175 -1.06 10.95 -30.32
C PHE A 175 -1.54 12.11 -31.21
N LEU A 176 -0.64 12.79 -31.92
CA LEU A 176 -0.95 13.78 -32.96
C LEU A 176 -1.30 13.14 -34.31
N GLY A 177 -1.22 11.81 -34.43
CA GLY A 177 -1.47 11.10 -35.69
C GLY A 177 -0.26 11.08 -36.64
N ASP A 178 0.87 11.68 -36.28
CA ASP A 178 2.09 11.71 -37.11
C ASP A 178 2.94 10.45 -36.86
N THR A 179 2.44 9.33 -37.34
CA THR A 179 3.08 8.00 -37.16
C THR A 179 4.45 7.91 -37.79
N LEU A 180 4.72 8.68 -38.87
CA LEU A 180 6.03 8.68 -39.54
C LEU A 180 7.09 9.27 -38.61
N LYS A 181 6.84 10.46 -38.05
CA LYS A 181 7.78 11.07 -37.08
C LYS A 181 7.92 10.26 -35.81
N ALA A 182 6.85 9.59 -35.36
CA ALA A 182 6.92 8.68 -34.21
C ALA A 182 7.90 7.52 -34.46
N VAL A 183 7.82 6.86 -35.64
CA VAL A 183 8.76 5.80 -36.05
C VAL A 183 10.19 6.32 -36.16
N GLU A 184 10.37 7.52 -36.76
CA GLU A 184 11.71 8.15 -36.86
C GLU A 184 12.34 8.38 -35.47
N ASP A 185 11.58 8.88 -34.53
CA ASP A 185 12.03 9.12 -33.17
C ASP A 185 12.34 7.82 -32.42
N TYR A 186 11.47 6.80 -32.52
CA TYR A 186 11.75 5.48 -31.93
C TYR A 186 12.99 4.82 -32.54
N ASN A 187 13.17 4.91 -33.87
CA ASN A 187 14.40 4.46 -34.53
C ASN A 187 15.63 5.20 -34.03
N LYS A 188 15.50 6.51 -33.77
CA LYS A 188 16.60 7.32 -33.22
C LYS A 188 16.93 6.91 -31.79
N ALA A 189 15.92 6.68 -30.95
CA ALA A 189 16.12 6.20 -29.57
C ALA A 189 16.84 4.84 -29.55
N ILE A 190 16.36 3.87 -30.34
CA ILE A 190 16.99 2.54 -30.49
C ILE A 190 18.44 2.66 -30.99
N LYS A 191 18.71 3.58 -31.91
CA LYS A 191 20.09 3.80 -32.38
C LYS A 191 21.01 4.39 -31.30
N LEU A 192 20.47 5.20 -30.40
CA LEU A 192 21.21 5.81 -29.29
C LEU A 192 21.47 4.82 -28.16
N ASP A 193 20.46 4.00 -27.84
CA ASP A 193 20.58 2.90 -26.89
C ASP A 193 19.89 1.64 -27.47
N ARG A 194 20.72 0.75 -28.02
CA ARG A 194 20.24 -0.53 -28.61
C ARG A 194 20.00 -1.62 -27.57
N PHE A 195 20.34 -1.38 -26.32
CA PHE A 195 20.21 -2.33 -25.22
C PHE A 195 19.00 -2.00 -24.32
N ASP A 196 18.34 -0.86 -24.53
CA ASP A 196 17.10 -0.53 -23.86
C ASP A 196 15.92 -1.22 -24.58
N PRO A 197 15.17 -2.11 -23.93
CA PRO A 197 13.99 -2.78 -24.53
C PRO A 197 12.86 -1.81 -24.84
N GLU A 198 12.75 -0.69 -24.14
CA GLU A 198 11.60 0.24 -24.23
C GLU A 198 11.42 0.81 -25.66
N GLY A 199 12.51 1.12 -26.34
CA GLY A 199 12.45 1.60 -27.72
C GLY A 199 11.81 0.61 -28.69
N TYR A 200 12.15 -0.68 -28.53
CA TYR A 200 11.56 -1.75 -29.34
C TYR A 200 10.09 -1.96 -28.96
N VAL A 201 9.75 -1.99 -27.67
CA VAL A 201 8.36 -2.15 -27.22
C VAL A 201 7.47 -1.05 -27.81
N ARG A 202 7.88 0.21 -27.73
CA ARG A 202 7.08 1.34 -28.28
C ARG A 202 6.94 1.28 -29.78
N ARG A 203 8.01 0.94 -30.51
CA ARG A 203 7.94 0.81 -31.97
C ARG A 203 7.11 -0.39 -32.40
N GLY A 204 7.27 -1.53 -31.71
CA GLY A 204 6.48 -2.74 -31.96
C GLY A 204 4.98 -2.50 -31.76
N ARG A 205 4.59 -1.81 -30.68
CA ARG A 205 3.19 -1.41 -30.46
C ARG A 205 2.66 -0.50 -31.57
N LEU A 206 3.48 0.44 -32.05
CA LEU A 206 3.09 1.28 -33.19
C LEU A 206 2.89 0.45 -34.45
N TYR A 207 3.75 -0.53 -34.73
CA TYR A 207 3.55 -1.45 -35.86
C TYR A 207 2.30 -2.32 -35.69
N ALA A 208 2.00 -2.76 -34.46
CA ALA A 208 0.78 -3.52 -34.19
C ALA A 208 -0.49 -2.68 -34.43
N SER A 209 -0.52 -1.40 -34.04
CA SER A 209 -1.65 -0.52 -34.33
C SER A 209 -1.86 -0.29 -35.84
N GLN A 210 -0.82 -0.46 -36.64
CA GLN A 210 -0.86 -0.45 -38.11
C GLN A 210 -1.16 -1.84 -38.69
N LYS A 211 -1.45 -2.86 -37.86
CA LYS A 211 -1.64 -4.26 -38.22
C LYS A 211 -0.44 -4.92 -38.91
N ASN A 212 0.75 -4.33 -38.72
CA ASN A 212 2.01 -4.91 -39.22
C ASN A 212 2.59 -5.83 -38.13
N TYR A 213 1.92 -6.95 -37.90
CA TYR A 213 2.21 -7.86 -36.80
C TYR A 213 3.59 -8.52 -36.90
N ASP A 214 4.10 -8.78 -38.11
CA ASP A 214 5.42 -9.40 -38.26
C ASP A 214 6.54 -8.49 -37.77
N MET A 215 6.50 -7.20 -38.10
CA MET A 215 7.48 -6.24 -37.58
C MET A 215 7.28 -5.99 -36.09
N ALA A 216 6.04 -5.96 -35.64
CA ALA A 216 5.70 -5.80 -34.23
C ALA A 216 6.25 -6.97 -33.38
N ILE A 217 6.05 -8.21 -33.84
CA ILE A 217 6.58 -9.42 -33.16
C ILE A 217 8.11 -9.40 -33.14
N ALA A 218 8.78 -9.02 -34.25
CA ALA A 218 10.23 -8.94 -34.30
C ALA A 218 10.78 -7.91 -33.28
N ASP A 219 10.11 -6.81 -33.07
CA ASP A 219 10.47 -5.84 -32.05
C ASP A 219 10.24 -6.37 -30.62
N MET A 220 9.13 -7.08 -30.37
CA MET A 220 8.88 -7.74 -29.09
C MET A 220 9.90 -8.86 -28.82
N ASP A 221 10.28 -9.65 -29.84
CA ASP A 221 11.33 -10.64 -29.74
C ASP A 221 12.65 -10.01 -29.28
N LYS A 222 12.98 -8.84 -29.84
CA LYS A 222 14.18 -8.11 -29.44
C LYS A 222 14.09 -7.55 -28.03
N ALA A 223 12.94 -7.02 -27.63
CA ALA A 223 12.72 -6.54 -26.26
C ALA A 223 12.86 -7.69 -25.24
N ILE A 224 12.30 -8.85 -25.54
CA ILE A 224 12.39 -10.06 -24.71
C ILE A 224 13.83 -10.60 -24.64
N GLU A 225 14.57 -10.57 -25.76
CA GLU A 225 16.00 -10.95 -25.79
C GLU A 225 16.84 -10.07 -24.83
N LEU A 226 16.51 -8.77 -24.77
CA LEU A 226 17.22 -7.80 -23.93
C LEU A 226 16.79 -7.87 -22.45
N ASP A 227 15.53 -8.17 -22.21
CA ASP A 227 14.95 -8.30 -20.86
C ASP A 227 13.99 -9.52 -20.83
N THR A 228 14.50 -10.68 -20.42
CA THR A 228 13.74 -11.92 -20.34
C THR A 228 12.68 -11.96 -19.23
N ALA A 229 12.67 -10.95 -18.35
CA ALA A 229 11.66 -10.78 -17.31
C ALA A 229 10.57 -9.76 -17.71
N ASN A 230 10.61 -9.24 -18.94
CA ASN A 230 9.65 -8.24 -19.41
C ASN A 230 8.28 -8.87 -19.74
N THR A 231 7.47 -9.05 -18.69
CA THR A 231 6.11 -9.62 -18.81
C THR A 231 5.22 -8.81 -19.76
N PHE A 232 5.40 -7.49 -19.82
CA PHE A 232 4.66 -6.63 -20.73
C PHE A 232 4.97 -6.90 -22.21
N ALA A 233 6.24 -7.19 -22.54
CA ALA A 233 6.61 -7.55 -23.91
C ALA A 233 6.03 -8.93 -24.32
N TYR A 234 6.07 -9.92 -23.42
CA TYR A 234 5.41 -11.22 -23.66
C TYR A 234 3.90 -11.05 -23.87
N PHE A 235 3.24 -10.27 -23.00
CA PHE A 235 1.81 -10.03 -23.13
C PHE A 235 1.46 -9.39 -24.50
N ASN A 236 2.15 -8.33 -24.89
CA ASN A 236 1.91 -7.67 -26.17
C ASN A 236 2.17 -8.63 -27.35
N ARG A 237 3.23 -9.44 -27.30
CA ARG A 237 3.52 -10.42 -28.35
C ARG A 237 2.42 -11.49 -28.43
N ALA A 238 1.90 -11.92 -27.28
CA ALA A 238 0.78 -12.87 -27.24
C ALA A 238 -0.46 -12.33 -27.96
N ILE A 239 -0.79 -11.03 -27.74
CA ILE A 239 -1.91 -10.39 -28.44
C ILE A 239 -1.65 -10.35 -29.95
N MET A 240 -0.44 -10.03 -30.38
CA MET A 240 -0.08 -10.02 -31.80
C MET A 240 -0.16 -11.44 -32.43
N TYR A 241 0.25 -12.48 -31.69
CA TYR A 241 0.06 -13.86 -32.14
C TYR A 241 -1.42 -14.25 -32.22
N TYR A 242 -2.24 -13.80 -31.26
CA TYR A 242 -3.70 -14.00 -31.32
C TYR A 242 -4.31 -13.38 -32.56
N GLU A 243 -3.95 -12.14 -32.92
CA GLU A 243 -4.42 -11.44 -34.12
C GLU A 243 -3.99 -12.15 -35.43
N GLN A 244 -2.90 -12.93 -35.37
CA GLN A 244 -2.46 -13.78 -36.47
C GLN A 244 -3.02 -15.21 -36.39
N GLU A 245 -3.98 -15.49 -35.51
CA GLU A 245 -4.55 -16.82 -35.26
C GLU A 245 -3.51 -17.89 -34.82
N LYS A 246 -2.35 -17.45 -34.33
CA LYS A 246 -1.29 -18.30 -33.76
C LYS A 246 -1.53 -18.55 -32.29
N TYR A 247 -2.63 -19.24 -31.99
CA TYR A 247 -3.12 -19.40 -30.61
C TYR A 247 -2.14 -20.16 -29.69
N HIS A 248 -1.39 -21.10 -30.24
CA HIS A 248 -0.41 -21.86 -29.44
C HIS A 248 0.74 -20.96 -28.94
N GLU A 249 1.26 -20.14 -29.82
CA GLU A 249 2.31 -19.17 -29.51
C GLU A 249 1.79 -18.10 -28.50
N ALA A 250 0.58 -17.61 -28.71
CA ALA A 250 -0.08 -16.68 -27.76
C ALA A 250 -0.19 -17.31 -26.37
N MET A 251 -0.68 -18.55 -26.28
CA MET A 251 -0.81 -19.27 -25.01
C MET A 251 0.53 -19.47 -24.29
N LYS A 252 1.60 -19.76 -25.05
CA LYS A 252 2.95 -19.89 -24.47
C LYS A 252 3.40 -18.60 -23.79
N ASP A 253 3.19 -17.46 -24.42
CA ASP A 253 3.58 -16.15 -23.90
C ASP A 253 2.71 -15.75 -22.68
N LEU A 254 1.38 -15.94 -22.75
CA LEU A 254 0.50 -15.68 -21.61
C LEU A 254 0.83 -16.57 -20.40
N ASN A 255 1.17 -17.85 -20.64
CA ASN A 255 1.63 -18.74 -19.57
C ASN A 255 2.95 -18.25 -18.96
N ARG A 256 3.86 -17.68 -19.77
CA ARG A 256 5.10 -17.09 -19.25
C ARG A 256 4.83 -15.89 -18.35
N VAL A 257 3.91 -15.01 -18.74
CA VAL A 257 3.48 -13.89 -17.89
C VAL A 257 2.93 -14.40 -16.55
N LEU A 258 2.05 -15.42 -16.57
CA LEU A 258 1.41 -15.95 -15.36
C LEU A 258 2.36 -16.76 -14.45
N GLN A 259 3.53 -17.15 -14.92
CA GLN A 259 4.59 -17.70 -14.06
C GLN A 259 5.18 -16.64 -13.15
N ASP A 260 5.42 -15.43 -13.66
CA ASP A 260 6.01 -14.34 -12.92
C ASP A 260 4.94 -13.50 -12.19
N GLU A 261 3.74 -13.39 -12.78
CA GLU A 261 2.61 -12.61 -12.27
C GLU A 261 1.34 -13.49 -12.20
N PRO A 262 1.23 -14.45 -11.27
CA PRO A 262 0.10 -15.37 -11.20
C PRO A 262 -1.26 -14.72 -11.02
N GLY A 263 -1.28 -13.50 -10.44
CA GLY A 263 -2.48 -12.70 -10.20
C GLY A 263 -2.77 -11.65 -11.28
N ASN A 264 -2.11 -11.68 -12.44
CA ASN A 264 -2.38 -10.72 -13.50
C ASN A 264 -3.75 -11.00 -14.15
N ALA A 265 -4.77 -10.26 -13.70
CA ALA A 265 -6.16 -10.49 -14.11
C ALA A 265 -6.37 -10.29 -15.62
N LEU A 266 -5.71 -9.32 -16.24
CA LEU A 266 -5.79 -9.08 -17.66
C LEU A 266 -5.25 -10.27 -18.46
N THR A 267 -4.13 -10.85 -18.04
CA THR A 267 -3.53 -12.02 -18.69
C THR A 267 -4.40 -13.27 -18.51
N LEU A 268 -4.95 -13.49 -17.30
CA LEU A 268 -5.92 -14.55 -17.04
C LEU A 268 -7.15 -14.41 -17.93
N TYR A 269 -7.71 -13.21 -18.01
CA TYR A 269 -8.88 -12.92 -18.83
C TYR A 269 -8.62 -13.25 -20.31
N ASN A 270 -7.53 -12.75 -20.87
CA ASN A 270 -7.18 -13.01 -22.28
C ASN A 270 -6.88 -14.50 -22.54
N ARG A 271 -6.20 -15.18 -21.61
CA ARG A 271 -5.96 -16.63 -21.72
C ARG A 271 -7.28 -17.41 -21.67
N GLY A 272 -8.19 -17.04 -20.79
CA GLY A 272 -9.53 -17.63 -20.71
C GLY A 272 -10.32 -17.46 -22.01
N LEU A 273 -10.25 -16.30 -22.67
CA LEU A 273 -10.89 -16.09 -23.97
C LEU A 273 -10.27 -16.97 -25.07
N ILE A 274 -8.96 -17.11 -25.11
CA ILE A 274 -8.28 -18.00 -26.06
C ILE A 274 -8.66 -19.45 -25.81
N ASN A 275 -8.66 -19.92 -24.55
CA ASN A 275 -9.11 -21.24 -24.17
C ASN A 275 -10.56 -21.52 -24.62
N ALA A 276 -11.47 -20.53 -24.40
CA ALA A 276 -12.85 -20.63 -24.86
C ALA A 276 -12.94 -20.75 -26.40
N HIS A 277 -12.15 -19.95 -27.12
CA HIS A 277 -12.09 -20.03 -28.60
C HIS A 277 -11.58 -21.40 -29.11
N LEU A 278 -10.65 -22.01 -28.37
CA LEU A 278 -10.12 -23.32 -28.67
C LEU A 278 -11.03 -24.48 -28.19
N GLY A 279 -12.15 -24.21 -27.55
CA GLY A 279 -13.05 -25.20 -26.99
C GLY A 279 -12.58 -25.85 -25.68
N ALA A 280 -11.51 -25.32 -25.07
CA ALA A 280 -11.01 -25.72 -23.76
C ALA A 280 -11.81 -25.02 -22.66
N PHE A 281 -13.09 -25.35 -22.53
CA PHE A 281 -14.04 -24.61 -21.69
C PHE A 281 -13.71 -24.69 -20.21
N ASP A 282 -13.27 -25.84 -19.71
CA ASP A 282 -12.90 -25.99 -18.28
C ASP A 282 -11.71 -25.08 -17.90
N ASP A 283 -10.70 -24.99 -18.76
CA ASP A 283 -9.57 -24.08 -18.54
C ASP A 283 -9.99 -22.62 -18.64
N ALA A 284 -10.89 -22.31 -19.58
CA ALA A 284 -11.44 -20.97 -19.73
C ALA A 284 -12.25 -20.53 -18.48
N LEU A 285 -13.11 -21.41 -17.95
CA LEU A 285 -13.85 -21.16 -16.73
C LEU A 285 -12.91 -20.97 -15.53
N SER A 286 -11.88 -21.82 -15.39
CA SER A 286 -10.89 -21.68 -14.32
C SER A 286 -10.18 -20.32 -14.33
N ASP A 287 -9.80 -19.84 -15.52
CA ASP A 287 -9.17 -18.53 -15.66
C ASP A 287 -10.14 -17.39 -15.34
N LEU A 288 -11.38 -17.44 -15.82
CA LEU A 288 -12.40 -16.41 -15.53
C LEU A 288 -12.83 -16.42 -14.06
N ASP A 289 -12.90 -17.59 -13.41
CA ASP A 289 -13.14 -17.69 -11.97
C ASP A 289 -12.04 -17.00 -11.18
N ARG A 290 -10.79 -17.16 -11.58
CA ARG A 290 -9.64 -16.45 -10.96
C ARG A 290 -9.74 -14.94 -11.19
N VAL A 291 -10.16 -14.49 -12.37
CA VAL A 291 -10.42 -13.05 -12.62
C VAL A 291 -11.49 -12.54 -11.67
N LEU A 292 -12.60 -13.26 -11.50
CA LEU A 292 -13.70 -12.86 -10.62
C LEU A 292 -13.34 -12.93 -9.13
N ASN A 293 -12.44 -13.84 -8.74
CA ASN A 293 -11.87 -13.84 -7.39
C ASN A 293 -10.97 -12.64 -7.13
N ILE A 294 -10.26 -12.15 -8.15
CA ILE A 294 -9.42 -10.94 -8.05
C ILE A 294 -10.29 -9.69 -8.09
N ASN A 295 -11.26 -9.63 -9.00
CA ASN A 295 -12.19 -8.51 -9.15
C ASN A 295 -13.63 -9.01 -9.28
N PRO A 296 -14.39 -9.08 -8.18
CA PRO A 296 -15.80 -9.51 -8.17
C PRO A 296 -16.77 -8.56 -8.90
N GLU A 297 -16.30 -7.39 -9.34
CA GLU A 297 -17.09 -6.41 -10.09
C GLU A 297 -16.75 -6.41 -11.59
N ASN A 298 -15.98 -7.40 -12.07
CA ASN A 298 -15.60 -7.49 -13.48
C ASN A 298 -16.79 -7.99 -14.33
N VAL A 299 -17.52 -7.03 -14.90
CA VAL A 299 -18.72 -7.28 -15.72
C VAL A 299 -18.43 -8.17 -16.93
N LEU A 300 -17.29 -7.97 -17.59
CA LEU A 300 -16.93 -8.73 -18.79
C LEU A 300 -16.55 -10.19 -18.48
N ALA A 301 -15.96 -10.43 -17.32
CA ALA A 301 -15.67 -11.79 -16.89
C ALA A 301 -16.97 -12.57 -16.66
N TYR A 302 -17.97 -12.00 -16.00
CA TYR A 302 -19.32 -12.61 -15.89
C TYR A 302 -19.93 -12.82 -17.27
N PHE A 303 -19.94 -11.79 -18.13
CA PHE A 303 -20.52 -11.89 -19.47
C PHE A 303 -19.89 -13.02 -20.30
N ASN A 304 -18.57 -13.13 -20.32
CA ASN A 304 -17.88 -14.15 -21.11
C ASN A 304 -18.00 -15.54 -20.47
N ARG A 305 -17.96 -15.65 -19.12
CA ARG A 305 -18.21 -16.91 -18.44
C ARG A 305 -19.62 -17.44 -18.72
N ALA A 306 -20.63 -16.57 -18.68
CA ALA A 306 -21.98 -16.89 -19.08
C ALA A 306 -22.07 -17.41 -20.54
N SER A 307 -21.31 -16.79 -21.44
CA SER A 307 -21.27 -17.25 -22.84
C SER A 307 -20.67 -18.64 -22.97
N ILE A 308 -19.64 -18.96 -22.20
CA ILE A 308 -19.05 -20.32 -22.14
C ILE A 308 -20.05 -21.33 -21.56
N PHE A 309 -20.79 -20.95 -20.50
CA PHE A 309 -21.85 -21.81 -19.96
C PHE A 309 -22.96 -22.10 -20.99
N ILE A 310 -23.28 -21.17 -21.90
CA ILE A 310 -24.21 -21.43 -23.01
C ILE A 310 -23.66 -22.53 -23.93
N GLU A 311 -22.41 -22.42 -24.34
CA GLU A 311 -21.76 -23.41 -25.21
C GLU A 311 -21.72 -24.82 -24.58
N MET A 312 -21.61 -24.86 -23.24
CA MET A 312 -21.65 -26.11 -22.48
C MET A 312 -23.08 -26.59 -22.17
N GLY A 313 -24.12 -25.83 -22.54
CA GLY A 313 -25.54 -26.14 -22.23
C GLY A 313 -25.95 -25.89 -20.78
N MET A 314 -25.10 -25.22 -19.99
CA MET A 314 -25.31 -24.88 -18.57
C MET A 314 -26.13 -23.57 -18.45
N TYR A 315 -27.38 -23.61 -18.90
CA TYR A 315 -28.20 -22.39 -19.03
C TYR A 315 -28.54 -21.73 -17.69
N LYS A 316 -28.59 -22.48 -16.58
CA LYS A 316 -28.85 -21.87 -15.25
C LYS A 316 -27.68 -21.03 -14.77
N ASP A 317 -26.46 -21.54 -14.89
CA ASP A 317 -25.25 -20.86 -14.51
C ASP A 317 -25.02 -19.63 -15.42
N ALA A 318 -25.31 -19.75 -16.71
CA ALA A 318 -25.30 -18.64 -17.66
C ALA A 318 -26.30 -17.54 -17.26
N LEU A 319 -27.49 -17.90 -16.74
CA LEU A 319 -28.49 -16.95 -16.30
C LEU A 319 -28.00 -16.14 -15.09
N GLU A 320 -27.42 -16.79 -14.10
CA GLU A 320 -26.89 -16.15 -12.90
C GLU A 320 -25.78 -15.14 -13.26
N ASP A 321 -24.87 -15.51 -14.12
CA ASP A 321 -23.78 -14.63 -14.55
C ASP A 321 -24.28 -13.43 -15.38
N TYR A 322 -25.24 -13.63 -16.30
CA TYR A 322 -25.84 -12.48 -17.01
C TYR A 322 -26.64 -11.58 -16.08
N ASP A 323 -27.32 -12.13 -15.07
CA ASP A 323 -27.99 -11.34 -14.05
C ASP A 323 -27.00 -10.47 -13.31
N ARG A 324 -25.87 -11.04 -12.90
CA ARG A 324 -24.82 -10.29 -12.22
C ARG A 324 -24.15 -9.23 -13.12
N ALA A 325 -23.88 -9.55 -14.38
CA ALA A 325 -23.35 -8.60 -15.34
C ALA A 325 -24.29 -7.39 -15.57
N ILE A 326 -25.57 -7.64 -15.64
CA ILE A 326 -26.60 -6.59 -15.80
C ILE A 326 -26.81 -5.78 -14.52
N GLU A 327 -26.72 -6.42 -13.34
CA GLU A 327 -26.78 -5.73 -12.05
C GLU A 327 -25.62 -4.73 -11.92
N LEU A 328 -24.41 -5.17 -12.25
CA LEU A 328 -23.21 -4.32 -12.22
C LEU A 328 -23.23 -3.24 -13.28
N TYR A 329 -23.77 -3.55 -14.46
CA TYR A 329 -23.88 -2.59 -15.57
C TYR A 329 -25.24 -2.66 -16.27
N PRO A 330 -26.24 -1.89 -15.80
CA PRO A 330 -27.63 -1.93 -16.30
C PRO A 330 -27.82 -1.51 -17.77
N ASP A 331 -26.84 -0.91 -18.41
CA ASP A 331 -26.92 -0.49 -19.80
C ASP A 331 -26.31 -1.50 -20.80
N PHE A 332 -25.89 -2.68 -20.33
CA PHE A 332 -25.23 -3.69 -21.16
C PHE A 332 -26.22 -4.43 -22.09
N ALA A 333 -26.56 -3.80 -23.21
CA ALA A 333 -27.53 -4.31 -24.17
C ALA A 333 -27.26 -5.75 -24.63
N LYS A 334 -25.98 -6.11 -24.87
CA LYS A 334 -25.58 -7.45 -25.31
C LYS A 334 -25.85 -8.51 -24.23
N ALA A 335 -25.69 -8.16 -22.96
CA ALA A 335 -26.01 -9.08 -21.86
C ALA A 335 -27.52 -9.36 -21.78
N TYR A 336 -28.37 -8.34 -21.97
CA TYR A 336 -29.82 -8.56 -22.06
C TYR A 336 -30.19 -9.45 -23.25
N MET A 337 -29.55 -9.27 -24.40
CA MET A 337 -29.82 -10.10 -25.58
C MET A 337 -29.47 -11.57 -25.32
N ASN A 338 -28.29 -11.82 -24.77
CA ASN A 338 -27.86 -13.18 -24.47
C ASN A 338 -28.68 -13.81 -23.33
N ARG A 339 -29.05 -13.02 -22.30
CA ARG A 339 -29.96 -13.48 -21.25
C ARG A 339 -31.34 -13.82 -21.78
N ALA A 340 -31.85 -13.07 -22.75
CA ALA A 340 -33.09 -13.39 -23.43
C ALA A 340 -33.01 -14.76 -24.14
N TYR A 341 -31.89 -15.04 -24.79
CA TYR A 341 -31.64 -16.37 -25.38
C TYR A 341 -31.64 -17.47 -24.32
N VAL A 342 -30.93 -17.29 -23.21
CA VAL A 342 -30.86 -18.24 -22.11
C VAL A 342 -32.26 -18.51 -21.51
N LYS A 343 -33.06 -17.45 -21.26
CA LYS A 343 -34.43 -17.58 -20.75
C LYS A 343 -35.34 -18.32 -21.72
N ASN A 344 -35.14 -18.11 -23.03
CA ASN A 344 -35.86 -18.88 -24.05
C ASN A 344 -35.51 -20.38 -23.98
N MET A 345 -34.24 -20.72 -23.82
CA MET A 345 -33.79 -22.13 -23.69
C MET A 345 -34.32 -22.77 -22.39
N LEU A 346 -34.52 -22.00 -21.34
CA LEU A 346 -35.12 -22.45 -20.08
C LEU A 346 -36.64 -22.47 -20.11
N GLY A 347 -37.28 -22.04 -21.22
CA GLY A 347 -38.76 -22.04 -21.37
C GLY A 347 -39.48 -20.81 -20.84
N ASP A 348 -38.77 -19.82 -20.29
CA ASP A 348 -39.35 -18.54 -19.83
C ASP A 348 -39.48 -17.54 -20.99
N LEU A 349 -40.44 -17.80 -21.86
CA LEU A 349 -40.69 -16.98 -23.08
C LEU A 349 -41.10 -15.55 -22.76
N LYS A 350 -41.77 -15.32 -21.61
CA LYS A 350 -42.26 -14.00 -21.23
C LYS A 350 -41.13 -13.10 -20.83
N SER A 351 -40.23 -13.54 -19.97
CA SER A 351 -39.09 -12.78 -19.51
C SER A 351 -38.04 -12.64 -20.62
N SER A 352 -37.89 -13.66 -21.47
CA SER A 352 -37.06 -13.62 -22.68
C SER A 352 -37.47 -12.45 -23.60
N LYS A 353 -38.78 -12.35 -23.94
CA LYS A 353 -39.29 -11.26 -24.76
C LYS A 353 -39.02 -9.90 -24.13
N LYS A 354 -39.22 -9.73 -22.83
CA LYS A 354 -38.95 -8.50 -22.11
C LYS A 354 -37.48 -8.08 -22.21
N ASP A 355 -36.54 -9.02 -22.00
CA ASP A 355 -35.11 -8.75 -22.09
C ASP A 355 -34.71 -8.36 -23.52
N TYR A 356 -35.26 -9.02 -24.54
CA TYR A 356 -35.00 -8.72 -25.93
C TYR A 356 -35.49 -7.27 -26.29
N GLU A 357 -36.70 -6.91 -25.85
CA GLU A 357 -37.24 -5.55 -26.03
C GLU A 357 -36.37 -4.51 -25.31
N THR A 358 -35.88 -4.83 -24.12
CA THR A 358 -34.95 -3.98 -23.34
C THR A 358 -33.64 -3.80 -24.08
N ALA A 359 -33.07 -4.87 -24.62
CA ALA A 359 -31.82 -4.80 -25.41
C ALA A 359 -31.96 -3.90 -26.61
N GLN A 360 -33.06 -4.07 -27.38
CA GLN A 360 -33.34 -3.22 -28.56
C GLN A 360 -33.47 -1.74 -28.20
N LYS A 361 -34.20 -1.44 -27.11
CA LYS A 361 -34.37 -0.07 -26.65
C LYS A 361 -33.00 0.56 -26.27
N LYS A 362 -32.15 -0.16 -25.54
CA LYS A 362 -30.83 0.32 -25.16
C LYS A 362 -29.90 0.54 -26.38
N VAL A 363 -29.98 -0.34 -27.37
CA VAL A 363 -29.25 -0.15 -28.64
C VAL A 363 -29.73 1.12 -29.36
N GLN A 364 -31.05 1.37 -29.36
CA GLN A 364 -31.60 2.56 -30.02
C GLN A 364 -31.23 3.86 -29.28
N GLU A 365 -31.36 3.87 -27.95
CA GLU A 365 -30.95 5.01 -27.10
C GLU A 365 -29.46 5.34 -27.32
N TYR A 366 -28.62 4.32 -27.49
CA TYR A 366 -27.23 4.51 -27.83
C TYR A 366 -27.00 5.13 -29.18
N ARG A 367 -27.70 4.63 -30.22
CA ARG A 367 -27.63 5.20 -31.59
C ARG A 367 -28.03 6.66 -31.64
N GLU A 368 -29.05 7.02 -30.85
CA GLU A 368 -29.55 8.40 -30.80
C GLU A 368 -28.56 9.35 -30.10
N LYS A 369 -27.79 8.83 -29.11
CA LYS A 369 -26.75 9.61 -28.41
C LYS A 369 -25.45 9.75 -29.20
N ASN A 370 -25.12 8.79 -30.05
CA ASN A 370 -23.84 8.70 -30.77
C ASN A 370 -24.06 8.54 -32.28
N ALA A 371 -24.55 9.60 -32.92
CA ALA A 371 -25.00 9.59 -34.34
C ALA A 371 -23.89 9.35 -35.40
N SER A 372 -22.65 8.96 -35.05
CA SER A 372 -21.52 9.00 -35.96
C SER A 372 -20.65 7.75 -36.09
N ASP A 373 -20.90 6.62 -35.39
CA ASP A 373 -19.95 5.52 -35.53
C ASP A 373 -20.53 4.11 -35.61
N GLU A 374 -19.76 3.22 -36.29
CA GLU A 374 -20.02 1.81 -36.45
C GLU A 374 -20.39 1.14 -35.13
N LEU A 375 -21.51 0.41 -35.17
CA LEU A 375 -22.07 -0.26 -34.00
C LEU A 375 -21.14 -1.29 -33.42
N SER A 376 -20.39 -0.87 -32.41
CA SER A 376 -19.95 -1.80 -31.37
C SER A 376 -21.17 -2.09 -30.47
N PHE A 377 -21.63 -3.34 -30.39
CA PHE A 377 -22.62 -3.78 -29.39
C PHE A 377 -22.04 -3.80 -27.96
N ALA A 378 -20.80 -3.42 -27.83
CA ALA A 378 -20.13 -3.25 -26.59
C ALA A 378 -20.50 -1.89 -26.02
N ASP A 379 -20.53 -1.85 -24.73
CA ASP A 379 -20.74 -0.64 -23.99
C ASP A 379 -19.79 0.47 -24.44
N THR A 380 -20.30 1.62 -24.39
CA THR A 380 -19.87 2.86 -24.97
C THR A 380 -19.11 3.76 -24.02
N THR A 381 -18.90 3.33 -22.79
CA THR A 381 -18.01 4.06 -21.93
C THR A 381 -16.55 3.75 -22.30
N LYS A 382 -15.69 4.78 -22.35
CA LYS A 382 -14.25 4.61 -22.60
C LYS A 382 -13.59 3.57 -21.66
N LYS A 383 -14.15 3.37 -20.45
CA LYS A 383 -13.73 2.34 -19.50
C LYS A 383 -13.94 0.92 -20.04
N TYR A 384 -15.05 0.67 -20.72
CA TYR A 384 -15.36 -0.66 -21.25
C TYR A 384 -14.62 -0.97 -22.55
N ASN A 385 -14.45 0.02 -23.41
CA ASN A 385 -13.67 -0.16 -24.63
C ASN A 385 -12.21 -0.54 -24.32
N ALA A 386 -11.66 -0.10 -23.20
CA ALA A 386 -10.35 -0.54 -22.73
C ALA A 386 -10.33 -2.00 -22.22
N LEU A 387 -11.48 -2.55 -21.83
CA LEU A 387 -11.60 -3.91 -21.28
C LEU A 387 -11.97 -4.96 -22.35
N ILE A 388 -12.56 -4.53 -23.47
CA ILE A 388 -13.06 -5.46 -24.50
C ILE A 388 -11.97 -5.93 -25.42
N ALA A 389 -10.88 -5.26 -25.45
CA ALA A 389 -9.91 -5.51 -26.47
C ALA A 389 -8.89 -6.54 -26.03
N LEU A 390 -8.89 -7.65 -26.71
CA LEU A 390 -7.65 -8.22 -27.21
C LEU A 390 -7.02 -7.16 -28.14
N ASP A 391 -6.83 -5.94 -27.62
CA ASP A 391 -6.38 -4.82 -28.40
C ASP A 391 -4.90 -4.61 -28.11
N ALA A 392 -4.10 -4.54 -29.18
CA ALA A 392 -2.67 -4.28 -29.12
C ALA A 392 -2.32 -2.91 -28.50
N ASP A 393 -3.31 -2.10 -28.15
CA ASP A 393 -3.18 -0.74 -27.64
C ASP A 393 -3.11 -0.64 -26.10
N PHE A 394 -3.07 -1.76 -25.36
CA PHE A 394 -2.88 -1.69 -23.91
C PHE A 394 -1.56 -1.01 -23.55
N ALA A 395 -1.65 0.11 -22.83
CA ALA A 395 -0.49 0.72 -22.22
C ALA A 395 0.00 -0.14 -21.05
N LYS A 396 1.27 -0.02 -20.66
CA LYS A 396 1.84 -0.71 -19.49
C LYS A 396 1.05 -0.45 -18.21
N LYS A 397 0.39 0.71 -18.14
CA LYS A 397 -0.53 1.10 -17.09
C LYS A 397 -1.77 0.19 -17.05
N ASP A 398 -2.43 -0.02 -18.19
CA ASP A 398 -3.63 -0.86 -18.28
C ASP A 398 -3.32 -2.32 -17.93
N PHE A 399 -2.11 -2.78 -18.26
CA PHE A 399 -1.62 -4.11 -17.91
C PHE A 399 -1.51 -4.33 -16.39
N ASN A 400 -1.21 -3.26 -15.63
CA ASN A 400 -1.09 -3.26 -14.18
C ASN A 400 -2.28 -2.56 -13.48
N ASP A 401 -3.35 -2.23 -14.21
CA ASP A 401 -4.47 -1.45 -13.69
C ASP A 401 -5.21 -2.18 -12.56
N GLU A 402 -5.46 -1.46 -11.47
CA GLU A 402 -6.18 -1.96 -10.29
C GLU A 402 -7.65 -2.25 -10.56
N LEU A 403 -8.27 -1.63 -11.59
CA LEU A 403 -9.64 -1.96 -12.03
C LEU A 403 -9.75 -3.42 -12.48
N LEU A 404 -8.67 -3.98 -13.01
CA LEU A 404 -8.58 -5.38 -13.40
C LEU A 404 -8.05 -6.27 -12.27
N GLN A 405 -7.26 -5.69 -11.36
CA GLN A 405 -6.61 -6.38 -10.25
C GLN A 405 -7.11 -5.79 -8.92
N HIS A 406 -8.38 -6.04 -8.59
CA HIS A 406 -8.92 -5.59 -7.30
C HIS A 406 -8.06 -6.16 -6.16
N ARG A 407 -7.49 -5.28 -5.34
CA ARG A 407 -6.67 -5.66 -4.21
C ARG A 407 -7.44 -5.35 -2.94
N ASP A 408 -7.95 -6.37 -2.29
CA ASP A 408 -8.47 -6.24 -0.93
C ASP A 408 -7.34 -5.78 -0.01
N ILE A 409 -7.67 -4.83 0.85
CA ILE A 409 -6.72 -4.30 1.82
C ILE A 409 -6.65 -5.29 2.97
N ASP A 410 -5.51 -5.97 3.09
CA ASP A 410 -5.19 -6.80 4.24
C ASP A 410 -4.75 -5.89 5.40
N ILE A 411 -5.66 -5.68 6.37
CA ILE A 411 -5.37 -4.88 7.56
C ILE A 411 -4.54 -5.72 8.53
N ARG A 412 -3.22 -5.58 8.45
CA ARG A 412 -2.30 -6.14 9.45
C ARG A 412 -1.93 -5.06 10.44
N LEU A 413 -2.65 -5.03 11.54
CA LEU A 413 -2.39 -4.07 12.61
C LEU A 413 -1.03 -4.35 13.28
N ARG A 414 -0.36 -3.28 13.70
CA ARG A 414 0.78 -3.37 14.60
C ARG A 414 0.32 -3.88 15.96
N PRO A 415 1.15 -4.68 16.68
CA PRO A 415 0.73 -5.36 17.90
C PRO A 415 0.32 -4.42 19.03
N LEU A 416 -0.41 -4.95 20.00
CA LEU A 416 -0.83 -4.24 21.21
C LEU A 416 0.34 -3.86 22.11
N TYR A 417 0.26 -2.72 22.76
CA TYR A 417 1.20 -2.31 23.79
C TYR A 417 0.87 -2.97 25.13
N ARG A 418 1.89 -3.44 25.82
CA ARG A 418 1.82 -4.00 27.17
C ARG A 418 3.12 -3.81 27.90
N PHE A 419 3.12 -3.93 29.23
CA PHE A 419 4.36 -4.10 29.97
C PHE A 419 4.95 -5.47 29.66
N VAL A 420 6.25 -5.49 29.43
CA VAL A 420 7.06 -6.71 29.26
C VAL A 420 8.25 -6.67 30.19
N LEU A 421 8.76 -7.84 30.54
CA LEU A 421 10.05 -7.97 31.29
C LEU A 421 11.20 -7.57 30.35
N THR A 422 12.16 -6.80 30.83
CA THR A 422 13.34 -6.37 30.08
C THR A 422 14.68 -6.93 30.63
N GLY A 423 14.64 -7.58 31.75
CA GLY A 423 15.80 -8.21 32.43
C GLY A 423 16.77 -7.22 33.05
N VAL A 424 17.44 -6.40 32.27
CA VAL A 424 18.39 -5.38 32.72
C VAL A 424 17.94 -4.03 32.14
N LYS A 425 18.08 -2.95 32.93
CA LYS A 425 17.83 -1.58 32.45
C LYS A 425 18.83 -1.26 31.33
N ASP A 426 18.38 -1.28 30.09
CA ASP A 426 19.22 -0.95 28.94
C ASP A 426 19.17 0.55 28.68
N ASP A 427 20.20 1.28 29.15
CA ASP A 427 20.36 2.73 28.94
C ASP A 427 20.80 3.09 27.51
N THR A 428 20.93 2.12 26.59
CA THR A 428 21.56 2.31 25.28
C THR A 428 20.59 2.56 24.13
N ASN A 429 19.28 2.51 24.34
CA ASN A 429 18.33 2.75 23.27
C ASN A 429 18.10 4.26 23.05
N TYR A 430 19.10 4.92 22.43
CA TYR A 430 18.96 6.26 21.86
C TYR A 430 18.04 6.21 20.62
N ALA A 431 16.76 5.89 20.84
CA ALA A 431 15.76 6.20 19.83
C ALA A 431 15.65 7.72 19.77
N LEU A 432 15.96 8.28 18.60
CA LEU A 432 15.78 9.71 18.26
C LEU A 432 14.30 10.14 18.26
N THR A 433 13.40 9.21 18.54
CA THR A 433 12.01 9.45 18.87
C THR A 433 11.95 9.86 20.34
N ARG A 434 11.40 11.04 20.64
CA ARG A 434 11.04 11.40 22.01
C ARG A 434 10.16 10.28 22.57
N GLY A 435 10.68 9.50 23.51
CA GLY A 435 9.90 8.53 24.25
C GLY A 435 8.70 9.23 24.91
N TYR A 436 7.60 8.50 25.08
CA TYR A 436 6.50 9.00 25.88
C TYR A 436 6.91 8.99 27.34
N GLU A 437 7.12 10.18 27.90
CA GLU A 437 7.44 10.37 29.31
C GLU A 437 6.14 10.49 30.11
N ASN A 438 5.78 9.45 30.85
CA ASN A 438 4.68 9.48 31.81
C ASN A 438 5.23 9.27 33.22
N PRO A 439 5.00 10.20 34.16
CA PRO A 439 5.52 10.12 35.51
C PRO A 439 5.06 8.86 36.26
N LEU A 440 3.84 8.36 35.97
CA LEU A 440 3.30 7.16 36.60
C LEU A 440 4.01 5.88 36.10
N ILE A 441 4.26 5.80 34.77
CA ILE A 441 5.06 4.69 34.20
C ILE A 441 6.47 4.70 34.77
N ALA A 442 7.16 5.84 34.75
CA ALA A 442 8.51 5.97 35.29
C ALA A 442 8.59 5.61 36.78
N ARG A 443 7.58 5.97 37.55
CA ARG A 443 7.47 5.59 38.95
C ARG A 443 7.26 4.08 39.11
N PHE A 444 6.35 3.50 38.38
CA PHE A 444 6.08 2.05 38.38
C PHE A 444 7.34 1.25 38.02
N GLU A 445 8.01 1.63 36.93
CA GLU A 445 9.28 1.00 36.51
C GLU A 445 10.39 1.10 37.57
N LYS A 446 10.34 2.15 38.43
CA LYS A 446 11.26 2.31 39.55
C LYS A 446 10.87 1.47 40.75
N ASP A 447 9.58 1.42 41.10
CA ASP A 447 9.05 0.76 42.29
C ASP A 447 9.08 -0.76 42.16
N VAL A 448 8.92 -1.27 40.93
CA VAL A 448 9.01 -2.73 40.64
C VAL A 448 10.48 -3.19 40.68
N PRO A 449 10.78 -4.29 41.40
CA PRO A 449 12.18 -4.75 41.66
C PRO A 449 12.88 -5.38 40.47
N VAL A 450 12.21 -5.53 39.31
CA VAL A 450 12.76 -6.08 38.06
C VAL A 450 12.60 -5.07 36.94
N GLY A 451 13.38 -5.22 35.85
CA GLY A 451 13.24 -4.37 34.66
C GLY A 451 11.94 -4.69 33.94
N VAL A 452 11.08 -3.67 33.81
CA VAL A 452 9.85 -3.71 32.99
C VAL A 452 9.78 -2.48 32.10
N SER A 453 9.14 -2.60 30.96
CA SER A 453 8.84 -1.43 30.09
C SER A 453 7.61 -1.68 29.22
N VAL A 454 6.96 -0.60 28.79
CA VAL A 454 5.82 -0.70 27.87
C VAL A 454 6.31 -0.88 26.43
N ARG A 455 5.95 -1.99 25.80
CA ARG A 455 6.34 -2.34 24.42
C ARG A 455 5.19 -3.03 23.69
N ASN A 456 5.27 -3.05 22.37
CA ASN A 456 4.39 -3.83 21.49
C ASN A 456 5.09 -5.03 20.85
N ALA A 457 6.25 -5.40 21.36
CA ALA A 457 7.01 -6.57 20.93
C ALA A 457 7.56 -7.31 22.16
N ASP A 458 7.67 -8.62 22.06
CA ASP A 458 8.31 -9.43 23.08
C ASP A 458 9.82 -9.15 23.13
N VAL A 459 10.38 -9.24 24.34
CA VAL A 459 11.80 -9.17 24.57
C VAL A 459 12.28 -10.59 24.94
N ALA A 460 13.24 -11.10 24.18
CA ALA A 460 13.87 -12.37 24.53
C ALA A 460 14.72 -12.19 25.79
N LEU A 461 14.40 -12.94 26.83
CA LEU A 461 15.14 -12.94 28.09
C LEU A 461 16.04 -14.19 28.19
N SER A 462 17.19 -14.05 28.86
CA SER A 462 18.00 -15.20 29.20
C SER A 462 17.36 -16.01 30.34
N ASP A 463 17.67 -17.31 30.42
CA ASP A 463 17.18 -18.19 31.49
C ASP A 463 17.58 -17.67 32.86
N GLU A 464 18.76 -17.03 32.98
CA GLU A 464 19.24 -16.41 34.23
C GLU A 464 18.38 -15.22 34.65
N ALA A 465 17.93 -14.38 33.66
CA ALA A 465 17.05 -13.25 33.93
C ALA A 465 15.65 -13.73 34.37
N LEU A 466 15.14 -14.79 33.75
CA LEU A 466 13.86 -15.40 34.13
C LEU A 466 13.92 -16.01 35.51
N ALA A 467 14.99 -16.74 35.85
CA ALA A 467 15.19 -17.32 37.20
C ALA A 467 15.31 -16.24 38.30
N GLN A 468 15.90 -15.07 37.98
CA GLN A 468 15.90 -13.92 38.91
C GLN A 468 14.50 -13.36 39.14
N VAL A 469 13.71 -13.20 38.12
CA VAL A 469 12.31 -12.75 38.21
C VAL A 469 11.50 -13.75 39.04
N GLU A 470 11.65 -15.04 38.77
CA GLU A 470 10.99 -16.10 39.52
C GLU A 470 11.30 -16.00 41.01
N LYS A 471 12.56 -15.87 41.38
CA LYS A 471 12.99 -15.76 42.79
C LYS A 471 12.41 -14.55 43.50
N ILE A 472 12.25 -13.41 42.79
CA ILE A 472 11.68 -12.17 43.34
C ILE A 472 10.17 -12.29 43.45
N ALA A 473 9.52 -12.81 42.44
CA ALA A 473 8.06 -12.92 42.35
C ALA A 473 7.50 -14.00 43.32
N TRP A 474 8.31 -15.01 43.71
CA TRP A 474 7.94 -16.10 44.63
C TRP A 474 8.81 -16.10 45.89
N ASP A 475 8.87 -14.99 46.62
CA ASP A 475 9.70 -14.84 47.83
C ASP A 475 9.12 -15.51 49.09
N GLY A 476 8.01 -16.21 48.98
CA GLY A 476 7.37 -16.96 50.07
C GLY A 476 6.43 -16.14 50.95
N THR A 477 6.25 -14.85 50.69
CA THR A 477 5.28 -13.97 51.38
C THR A 477 3.91 -14.01 50.70
N GLU A 478 2.88 -13.48 51.38
CA GLU A 478 1.59 -13.24 50.74
C GLU A 478 1.80 -12.17 49.62
N PRO A 479 1.50 -12.48 48.34
CA PRO A 479 1.92 -11.66 47.23
C PRO A 479 1.09 -10.34 47.17
N SER A 480 1.83 -9.22 47.03
CA SER A 480 1.20 -7.94 46.68
C SER A 480 0.69 -7.92 45.24
N ALA A 481 -0.11 -6.91 44.85
CA ALA A 481 -0.59 -6.73 43.49
C ALA A 481 0.58 -6.66 42.49
N ASP A 482 1.67 -5.97 42.82
CA ASP A 482 2.88 -5.89 41.98
C ASP A 482 3.56 -7.25 41.82
N GLN A 483 3.66 -8.03 42.91
CA GLN A 483 4.22 -9.38 42.83
C GLN A 483 3.34 -10.31 41.98
N LEU A 484 2.01 -10.22 42.09
CA LEU A 484 1.09 -10.95 41.23
C LEU A 484 1.23 -10.55 39.76
N PHE A 485 1.41 -9.26 39.52
CA PHE A 485 1.68 -8.76 38.16
C PHE A 485 3.01 -9.31 37.61
N LEU A 486 4.08 -9.33 38.39
CA LEU A 486 5.35 -9.93 37.98
C LEU A 486 5.24 -11.43 37.71
N ARG A 487 4.47 -12.16 38.51
CA ARG A 487 4.16 -13.58 38.25
C ARG A 487 3.45 -13.74 36.92
N ALA A 488 2.48 -12.87 36.64
CA ALA A 488 1.78 -12.88 35.35
C ALA A 488 2.71 -12.63 34.16
N LEU A 489 3.63 -11.66 34.26
CA LEU A 489 4.64 -11.39 33.23
C LEU A 489 5.61 -12.58 33.04
N HIS A 490 6.03 -13.23 34.12
CA HIS A 490 6.89 -14.41 34.04
C HIS A 490 6.20 -15.58 33.34
N GLU A 491 4.96 -15.91 33.73
CA GLU A 491 4.17 -16.96 33.09
C GLU A 491 3.89 -16.66 31.62
N TYR A 492 3.67 -15.35 31.29
CA TYR A 492 3.54 -14.92 29.91
C TYR A 492 4.79 -15.21 29.09
N SER A 493 5.97 -14.91 29.61
CA SER A 493 7.25 -15.18 28.93
C SER A 493 7.45 -16.67 28.63
N GLY A 494 6.93 -17.56 29.51
CA GLY A 494 6.87 -19.00 29.29
C GLY A 494 5.73 -19.48 28.38
N LYS A 495 4.91 -18.56 27.86
CA LYS A 495 3.69 -18.84 27.06
C LYS A 495 2.62 -19.64 27.84
N HIS A 496 2.64 -19.55 29.16
CA HIS A 496 1.62 -20.14 30.04
C HIS A 496 0.43 -19.16 30.19
N PHE A 497 -0.33 -18.92 29.13
CA PHE A 497 -1.34 -17.87 29.06
C PHE A 497 -2.43 -17.97 30.11
N ASN A 498 -2.91 -19.18 30.44
CA ASN A 498 -3.96 -19.38 31.45
C ASN A 498 -3.46 -19.01 32.86
N SER A 499 -2.23 -19.40 33.23
CA SER A 499 -1.61 -19.03 34.50
C SER A 499 -1.37 -17.54 34.60
N SER A 500 -0.87 -16.94 33.51
CA SER A 500 -0.66 -15.50 33.40
C SER A 500 -1.99 -14.73 33.57
N LEU A 501 -3.07 -15.17 32.91
CA LEU A 501 -4.40 -14.55 33.01
C LEU A 501 -4.94 -14.61 34.45
N SER A 502 -4.76 -15.74 35.13
CA SER A 502 -5.16 -15.90 36.53
C SER A 502 -4.43 -14.93 37.46
N TYR A 503 -3.10 -14.80 37.28
CA TYR A 503 -2.31 -13.85 38.07
C TYR A 503 -2.65 -12.38 37.78
N TYR A 504 -2.92 -12.00 36.53
CA TYR A 504 -3.42 -10.66 36.21
C TYR A 504 -4.79 -10.40 36.87
N GLY A 505 -5.71 -11.39 36.87
CA GLY A 505 -7.01 -11.28 37.54
C GLY A 505 -6.86 -10.94 39.01
N ARG A 506 -6.01 -11.70 39.75
CA ARG A 506 -5.74 -11.47 41.15
C ARG A 506 -5.01 -10.14 41.42
N ALA A 507 -4.09 -9.73 40.54
CA ALA A 507 -3.43 -8.43 40.67
C ALA A 507 -4.43 -7.27 40.56
N VAL A 508 -5.40 -7.36 39.66
CA VAL A 508 -6.52 -6.37 39.55
C VAL A 508 -7.34 -6.33 40.83
N GLU A 509 -7.85 -7.49 41.29
CA GLU A 509 -8.65 -7.60 42.51
C GLU A 509 -7.95 -7.01 43.73
N GLU A 510 -6.63 -7.32 43.91
CA GLU A 510 -5.83 -6.81 45.02
C GLU A 510 -5.58 -5.29 44.92
N SER A 511 -5.49 -4.75 43.70
CA SER A 511 -5.30 -3.31 43.46
C SER A 511 -6.56 -2.49 43.77
N GLU A 512 -7.75 -3.01 43.48
CA GLU A 512 -9.02 -2.38 43.74
C GLU A 512 -9.31 -2.27 45.24
N ALA A 513 -8.77 -3.19 46.04
CA ALA A 513 -8.94 -3.21 47.51
C ALA A 513 -8.15 -2.10 48.22
N LYS A 514 -7.11 -1.52 47.58
CA LYS A 514 -6.19 -0.54 48.17
C LYS A 514 -6.47 0.86 47.60
N GLY A 515 -7.07 1.76 48.35
CA GLY A 515 -7.38 3.15 47.97
C GLY A 515 -6.17 4.12 47.98
N THR A 516 -5.00 3.73 47.47
CA THR A 516 -3.74 4.50 47.49
C THR A 516 -3.27 4.81 46.05
N ILE A 517 -2.14 5.57 45.90
CA ILE A 517 -1.50 5.78 44.57
C ILE A 517 -1.16 4.46 43.87
N GLU A 518 -0.93 3.40 44.63
CA GLU A 518 -0.73 2.03 44.12
C GLU A 518 -1.99 1.52 43.41
N SER A 519 -3.18 2.03 43.70
CA SER A 519 -4.40 1.72 42.93
C SER A 519 -4.35 2.23 41.48
N LEU A 520 -3.53 3.25 41.19
CA LEU A 520 -3.33 3.74 39.82
C LEU A 520 -2.55 2.73 38.95
N TYR A 521 -1.73 1.86 39.55
CA TYR A 521 -1.06 0.77 38.85
C TYR A 521 -2.05 -0.29 38.35
N GLY A 522 -3.25 -0.33 38.91
CA GLY A 522 -4.38 -1.12 38.39
C GLY A 522 -4.64 -0.91 36.89
N ALA A 523 -4.39 0.32 36.38
CA ALA A 523 -4.49 0.59 34.95
C ALA A 523 -3.53 -0.27 34.11
N PHE A 524 -2.32 -0.52 34.62
CA PHE A 524 -1.32 -1.35 33.94
C PHE A 524 -1.69 -2.84 33.98
N TYR A 525 -2.28 -3.28 35.09
CA TYR A 525 -2.74 -4.66 35.24
C TYR A 525 -3.90 -4.96 34.29
N HIS A 526 -4.89 -4.06 34.21
CA HIS A 526 -5.96 -4.12 33.26
C HIS A 526 -5.45 -4.10 31.81
N MET A 527 -4.53 -3.18 31.48
CA MET A 527 -3.96 -3.07 30.13
C MET A 527 -3.29 -4.38 29.69
N ASN A 528 -2.48 -4.99 30.57
CA ASN A 528 -1.80 -6.24 30.26
C ASN A 528 -2.78 -7.43 30.19
N ARG A 529 -3.77 -7.49 31.10
CA ARG A 529 -4.80 -8.53 31.06
C ARG A 529 -5.63 -8.47 29.77
N GLY A 530 -6.02 -7.27 29.36
CA GLY A 530 -6.76 -7.06 28.11
C GLY A 530 -5.92 -7.41 26.87
N ALA A 531 -4.63 -7.05 26.86
CA ALA A 531 -3.73 -7.41 25.76
C ALA A 531 -3.54 -8.94 25.67
N LEU A 532 -3.38 -9.63 26.82
CA LEU A 532 -3.28 -11.10 26.85
C LEU A 532 -4.56 -11.78 26.34
N ARG A 533 -5.75 -11.29 26.74
CA ARG A 533 -7.02 -11.83 26.26
C ARG A 533 -7.14 -11.74 24.72
N ALA A 534 -6.73 -10.62 24.15
CA ALA A 534 -6.71 -10.45 22.70
C ALA A 534 -5.73 -11.44 22.03
N GLU A 535 -4.52 -11.57 22.57
CA GLU A 535 -3.51 -12.51 22.04
C GLU A 535 -3.96 -13.96 22.11
N MET A 536 -4.66 -14.35 23.17
CA MET A 536 -5.24 -15.69 23.28
C MET A 536 -6.32 -15.95 22.20
N ILE A 537 -7.12 -14.96 21.88
CA ILE A 537 -8.11 -15.04 20.79
C ILE A 537 -7.40 -15.18 19.44
N ASP A 538 -6.39 -14.36 19.17
CA ASP A 538 -5.61 -14.41 17.94
C ASP A 538 -4.91 -15.76 17.77
N PHE A 539 -4.38 -16.33 18.86
CA PHE A 539 -3.76 -17.65 18.87
C PHE A 539 -4.77 -18.75 18.50
N ILE A 540 -5.97 -18.72 19.09
CA ILE A 540 -7.06 -19.67 18.76
C ILE A 540 -7.44 -19.54 17.29
N SER A 541 -7.58 -18.31 16.79
CA SER A 541 -7.91 -18.03 15.39
C SER A 541 -6.87 -18.59 14.42
N SER A 542 -5.59 -18.47 14.77
CA SER A 542 -4.48 -18.98 13.94
C SER A 542 -4.45 -20.51 13.85
N ILE A 543 -4.84 -21.20 14.90
CA ILE A 543 -4.98 -22.66 14.90
C ILE A 543 -6.16 -23.09 14.04
N GLU A 544 -7.31 -22.43 14.18
CA GLU A 544 -8.52 -22.77 13.42
C GLU A 544 -8.37 -22.51 11.91
N SER A 545 -7.61 -21.51 11.50
CA SER A 545 -7.33 -21.20 10.10
C SER A 545 -6.44 -22.25 9.40
N ASN A 546 -5.65 -23.00 10.17
CA ASN A 546 -4.75 -24.04 9.66
C ASN A 546 -5.37 -25.45 9.62
N VAL A 547 -6.61 -25.63 10.06
CA VAL A 547 -7.29 -26.92 10.03
C VAL A 547 -7.83 -27.20 8.64
N GLN A 548 -7.11 -28.03 7.88
CA GLN A 548 -7.61 -28.62 6.63
C GLN A 548 -8.64 -29.72 6.98
N VAL A 549 -9.90 -29.49 6.66
CA VAL A 549 -10.92 -30.55 6.79
C VAL A 549 -10.83 -31.47 5.58
N LEU A 550 -10.35 -32.69 5.81
CA LEU A 550 -10.45 -33.77 4.81
C LEU A 550 -11.88 -34.30 4.81
N SER A 551 -12.62 -34.07 3.72
CA SER A 551 -13.91 -34.74 3.48
C SER A 551 -13.71 -35.90 2.50
N MET A 552 -14.26 -37.09 2.83
CA MET A 552 -14.41 -38.18 1.88
C MET A 552 -15.72 -37.99 1.09
N ASP A 553 -15.64 -38.15 -0.24
CA ASP A 553 -16.85 -38.28 -1.06
C ASP A 553 -17.43 -39.69 -0.95
N ASP A 554 -18.66 -39.86 -1.42
CA ASP A 554 -19.39 -41.15 -1.39
C ASP A 554 -18.68 -42.27 -2.18
N SER A 555 -17.62 -41.96 -2.92
CA SER A 555 -16.76 -42.90 -3.68
C SER A 555 -15.45 -43.23 -2.95
N GLY A 556 -15.21 -42.72 -1.74
CA GLY A 556 -14.03 -42.99 -0.92
C GLY A 556 -12.76 -42.21 -1.30
N ASN A 557 -12.87 -41.21 -2.18
CA ASN A 557 -11.74 -40.36 -2.54
C ASN A 557 -11.64 -39.18 -1.57
N THR A 558 -10.47 -38.99 -0.99
CA THR A 558 -10.15 -37.83 -0.16
C THR A 558 -9.93 -36.61 -1.02
N ARG A 559 -10.82 -35.63 -0.94
CA ARG A 559 -10.61 -34.28 -1.47
C ARG A 559 -10.34 -33.31 -0.32
N ALA A 560 -9.21 -32.62 -0.41
CA ALA A 560 -8.97 -31.47 0.45
C ALA A 560 -9.89 -30.34 -0.04
N ARG A 561 -10.98 -30.06 0.70
CA ARG A 561 -11.71 -28.82 0.55
C ARG A 561 -11.04 -27.79 1.46
N VAL A 562 -10.52 -26.72 0.90
CA VAL A 562 -10.32 -25.49 1.63
C VAL A 562 -11.73 -25.07 2.03
N LYS A 563 -12.02 -25.10 3.33
CA LYS A 563 -13.28 -24.61 3.86
C LYS A 563 -13.31 -23.12 3.50
N ASP A 564 -14.37 -22.68 2.82
CA ASP A 564 -14.62 -21.26 2.68
C ASP A 564 -14.41 -20.62 4.05
N GLN A 565 -13.55 -19.58 4.10
CA GLN A 565 -13.31 -18.85 5.33
C GLN A 565 -14.65 -18.25 5.76
N VAL A 566 -15.38 -18.99 6.58
CA VAL A 566 -16.44 -18.38 7.36
C VAL A 566 -15.74 -17.41 8.27
N SER A 567 -15.84 -16.12 7.98
CA SER A 567 -15.31 -15.07 8.85
C SER A 567 -16.03 -15.17 10.19
N ARG A 568 -15.43 -15.94 11.12
CA ARG A 568 -15.92 -15.97 12.50
C ARG A 568 -15.54 -14.63 13.12
N GLN A 569 -16.55 -13.93 13.58
CA GLN A 569 -16.34 -12.76 14.42
C GLN A 569 -15.96 -13.25 15.81
N TYR A 570 -14.73 -12.97 16.22
CA TYR A 570 -14.24 -13.28 17.57
C TYR A 570 -14.69 -12.20 18.55
N ASP A 571 -14.99 -12.60 19.78
CA ASP A 571 -15.49 -11.69 20.82
C ASP A 571 -14.34 -11.10 21.65
N TYR A 572 -14.00 -9.84 21.39
CA TYR A 572 -13.00 -9.07 22.13
C TYR A 572 -13.60 -8.26 23.29
N SER A 573 -14.87 -8.44 23.65
CA SER A 573 -15.58 -7.61 24.64
C SER A 573 -14.90 -7.56 26.00
N ASP A 574 -14.33 -8.69 26.47
CA ASP A 574 -13.61 -8.73 27.75
C ASP A 574 -12.27 -7.99 27.69
N ALA A 575 -11.55 -8.05 26.57
CA ALA A 575 -10.33 -7.27 26.36
C ALA A 575 -10.63 -5.75 26.29
N ILE A 576 -11.70 -5.38 25.60
CA ILE A 576 -12.17 -3.98 25.51
C ILE A 576 -12.58 -3.47 26.90
N ARG A 577 -13.26 -4.30 27.72
CA ARG A 577 -13.64 -3.93 29.09
C ARG A 577 -12.43 -3.64 29.96
N ASP A 578 -11.39 -4.45 29.87
CA ASP A 578 -10.13 -4.21 30.59
C ASP A 578 -9.47 -2.91 30.15
N MET A 579 -9.41 -2.65 28.85
CA MET A 579 -8.82 -1.39 28.34
C MET A 579 -9.64 -0.17 28.78
N LYS A 580 -10.96 -0.27 28.82
CA LYS A 580 -11.83 0.83 29.34
C LYS A 580 -11.59 1.07 30.82
N ALA A 581 -11.49 0.02 31.63
CA ALA A 581 -11.16 0.15 33.04
C ALA A 581 -9.78 0.82 33.25
N ALA A 582 -8.78 0.45 32.44
CA ALA A 582 -7.49 1.11 32.46
C ALA A 582 -7.59 2.61 32.08
N ALA A 583 -8.41 2.96 31.09
CA ALA A 583 -8.62 4.35 30.67
C ALA A 583 -9.40 5.18 31.73
N GLU A 584 -10.27 4.55 32.50
CA GLU A 584 -10.98 5.21 33.64
C GLU A 584 -10.03 5.52 34.78
N ILE A 585 -9.08 4.61 35.08
CA ILE A 585 -8.09 4.79 36.13
C ILE A 585 -7.04 5.83 35.71
N VAL A 586 -6.52 5.78 34.49
CA VAL A 586 -5.47 6.68 33.95
C VAL A 586 -5.89 7.19 32.57
N PRO A 587 -6.67 8.30 32.50
CA PRO A 587 -7.26 8.80 31.25
C PRO A 587 -6.27 9.39 30.24
N ASP A 588 -5.03 9.62 30.61
CA ASP A 588 -3.98 10.21 29.77
C ASP A 588 -2.93 9.21 29.28
N LEU A 589 -3.23 7.90 29.34
CA LEU A 589 -2.34 6.85 28.92
C LEU A 589 -2.56 6.49 27.42
N PRO A 590 -1.71 6.94 26.48
CA PRO A 590 -1.94 6.77 25.04
C PRO A 590 -1.97 5.30 24.59
N TYR A 591 -1.22 4.45 25.25
CA TYR A 591 -1.14 3.00 24.94
C TYR A 591 -2.49 2.30 25.07
N VAL A 592 -3.31 2.70 26.05
CA VAL A 592 -4.63 2.13 26.28
C VAL A 592 -5.58 2.46 25.12
N TYR A 593 -5.56 3.72 24.67
CA TYR A 593 -6.38 4.14 23.51
C TYR A 593 -5.88 3.53 22.20
N TYR A 594 -4.58 3.36 22.05
CA TYR A 594 -4.03 2.62 20.91
C TYR A 594 -4.55 1.17 20.89
N ASN A 595 -4.49 0.49 22.04
CA ASN A 595 -4.98 -0.88 22.19
C ASN A 595 -6.50 -0.96 21.94
N LEU A 596 -7.28 0.00 22.47
CA LEU A 596 -8.72 0.10 22.14
C LEU A 596 -8.96 0.25 20.63
N GLY A 597 -8.14 1.07 19.97
CA GLY A 597 -8.19 1.23 18.51
C GLY A 597 -8.02 -0.10 17.77
N ASN A 598 -7.02 -0.91 18.18
CA ASN A 598 -6.79 -2.25 17.62
C ASN A 598 -8.00 -3.17 17.87
N LEU A 599 -8.47 -3.25 19.13
CA LEU A 599 -9.56 -4.14 19.51
C LEU A 599 -10.87 -3.80 18.81
N TYR A 600 -11.20 -2.52 18.68
CA TYR A 600 -12.37 -2.09 17.90
C TYR A 600 -12.22 -2.39 16.41
N CYS A 601 -11.02 -2.28 15.84
CA CYS A 601 -10.79 -2.67 14.45
C CYS A 601 -11.02 -4.17 14.25
N LEU A 602 -10.48 -5.03 15.14
CA LEU A 602 -10.67 -6.47 15.13
C LEU A 602 -12.13 -6.87 15.35
N SER A 603 -12.91 -6.04 16.06
CA SER A 603 -14.35 -6.21 16.24
C SER A 603 -15.20 -5.62 15.10
N SER A 604 -14.56 -5.17 13.99
CA SER A 604 -15.20 -4.48 12.86
C SER A 604 -15.89 -3.14 13.22
N GLU A 605 -15.56 -2.56 14.36
CA GLU A 605 -16.05 -1.25 14.81
C GLU A 605 -15.09 -0.12 14.37
N HIS A 606 -14.96 0.06 13.08
CA HIS A 606 -13.91 0.91 12.50
C HIS A 606 -13.98 2.39 12.91
N ILE A 607 -15.17 2.93 13.14
CA ILE A 607 -15.33 4.33 13.60
C ILE A 607 -14.75 4.48 14.99
N ASN A 608 -15.12 3.59 15.93
CA ASN A 608 -14.56 3.59 17.29
C ASN A 608 -13.05 3.38 17.28
N SER A 609 -12.54 2.56 16.35
CA SER A 609 -11.12 2.35 16.14
C SER A 609 -10.39 3.66 15.79
N ILE A 610 -10.89 4.41 14.80
CA ILE A 610 -10.30 5.70 14.37
C ILE A 610 -10.33 6.74 15.50
N GLU A 611 -11.43 6.81 16.27
CA GLU A 611 -11.54 7.73 17.40
C GLU A 611 -10.50 7.44 18.49
N ASN A 612 -10.31 6.16 18.82
CA ASN A 612 -9.34 5.77 19.84
C ASN A 612 -7.89 5.97 19.37
N TYR A 613 -7.54 5.63 18.11
CA TYR A 613 -6.22 6.00 17.57
C TYR A 613 -6.01 7.52 17.57
N SER A 614 -7.03 8.29 17.23
CA SER A 614 -6.95 9.75 17.24
C SER A 614 -6.71 10.30 18.66
N LYS A 615 -7.34 9.67 19.68
CA LYS A 615 -7.08 10.01 21.08
C LYS A 615 -5.65 9.63 21.50
N ALA A 616 -5.16 8.45 21.11
CA ALA A 616 -3.77 8.04 21.37
C ALA A 616 -2.77 9.03 20.76
N ILE A 617 -2.99 9.43 19.49
CA ILE A 617 -2.16 10.41 18.78
C ILE A 617 -2.22 11.79 19.46
N SER A 618 -3.39 12.22 19.95
CA SER A 618 -3.53 13.51 20.65
C SER A 618 -2.73 13.53 21.95
N LEU A 619 -2.65 12.41 22.66
CA LEU A 619 -1.89 12.25 23.89
C LEU A 619 -0.38 12.09 23.63
N TYR A 620 -0.04 11.37 22.55
CA TYR A 620 1.34 11.13 22.14
C TYR A 620 1.52 11.29 20.62
N PRO A 621 1.80 12.52 20.11
CA PRO A 621 1.92 12.80 18.68
C PRO A 621 3.08 12.12 17.95
N TYR A 622 3.94 11.43 18.68
CA TYR A 622 5.08 10.68 18.12
C TYR A 622 4.84 9.16 18.04
N MET A 623 3.61 8.70 18.28
CA MET A 623 3.24 7.29 18.25
C MET A 623 3.05 6.80 16.80
N GLY A 624 4.14 6.40 16.15
CA GLY A 624 4.15 5.98 14.74
C GLY A 624 3.17 4.83 14.46
N ASP A 625 3.08 3.85 15.35
CA ASP A 625 2.18 2.71 15.21
C ASP A 625 0.69 3.12 15.19
N ALA A 626 0.31 4.18 15.94
CA ALA A 626 -1.06 4.68 15.94
C ALA A 626 -1.44 5.33 14.60
N TYR A 627 -0.52 6.08 14.01
CA TYR A 627 -0.70 6.62 12.66
C TYR A 627 -0.77 5.49 11.62
N PHE A 628 0.09 4.48 11.75
CA PHE A 628 0.10 3.35 10.82
C PHE A 628 -1.23 2.60 10.82
N ASN A 629 -1.69 2.19 11.99
CA ASN A 629 -2.93 1.42 12.13
C ASN A 629 -4.16 2.27 11.73
N ARG A 630 -4.22 3.56 12.14
CA ARG A 630 -5.31 4.45 11.72
C ARG A 630 -5.30 4.65 10.20
N GLY A 631 -4.11 4.79 9.61
CA GLY A 631 -3.92 4.91 8.17
C GLY A 631 -4.48 3.71 7.42
N LEU A 632 -4.21 2.48 7.88
CA LEU A 632 -4.77 1.26 7.29
C LEU A 632 -6.30 1.24 7.36
N VAL A 633 -6.88 1.57 8.52
CA VAL A 633 -8.34 1.59 8.70
C VAL A 633 -9.00 2.66 7.81
N LEU A 634 -8.39 3.83 7.68
CA LEU A 634 -8.89 4.90 6.80
C LEU A 634 -8.88 4.47 5.33
N ILE A 635 -7.80 3.84 4.86
CA ILE A 635 -7.73 3.33 3.47
C ILE A 635 -8.79 2.23 3.27
N TYR A 636 -8.96 1.32 4.22
CA TYR A 636 -9.99 0.28 4.17
C TYR A 636 -11.40 0.89 4.02
N LEU A 637 -11.68 2.00 4.72
CA LEU A 637 -12.93 2.76 4.61
C LEU A 637 -12.99 3.66 3.37
N LYS A 638 -12.05 3.54 2.44
CA LYS A 638 -11.93 4.32 1.19
C LYS A 638 -11.62 5.83 1.41
N ASP A 639 -11.19 6.24 2.61
CA ASP A 639 -10.60 7.58 2.86
C ASP A 639 -9.09 7.51 2.60
N LYS A 640 -8.75 7.25 1.31
CA LYS A 640 -7.37 7.09 0.83
C LYS A 640 -6.51 8.30 1.16
N GLU A 641 -7.08 9.51 1.05
CA GLU A 641 -6.32 10.75 1.28
C GLU A 641 -5.79 10.84 2.71
N LYS A 642 -6.67 10.72 3.71
CA LYS A 642 -6.26 10.80 5.11
C LYS A 642 -5.41 9.60 5.52
N GLY A 643 -5.74 8.40 5.01
CA GLY A 643 -4.97 7.19 5.28
C GLY A 643 -3.53 7.31 4.83
N CYS A 644 -3.28 7.82 3.62
CA CYS A 644 -1.93 8.02 3.09
C CYS A 644 -1.15 9.12 3.81
N ILE A 645 -1.82 10.16 4.31
CA ILE A 645 -1.20 11.18 5.18
C ILE A 645 -0.71 10.53 6.48
N ASP A 646 -1.53 9.70 7.10
CA ASP A 646 -1.17 8.99 8.33
C ASP A 646 -0.02 8.01 8.12
N LEU A 647 -0.04 7.22 7.03
CA LEU A 647 1.05 6.31 6.69
C LEU A 647 2.35 7.06 6.43
N SER A 648 2.32 8.20 5.71
CA SER A 648 3.49 9.06 5.54
C SER A 648 4.04 9.51 6.89
N ARG A 649 3.16 9.90 7.81
CA ARG A 649 3.55 10.30 9.17
C ARG A 649 4.12 9.13 9.98
N ALA A 650 3.55 7.93 9.86
CA ALA A 650 4.07 6.72 10.48
C ALA A 650 5.50 6.40 10.00
N GLY A 651 5.74 6.50 8.68
CA GLY A 651 7.07 6.32 8.10
C GLY A 651 8.09 7.33 8.60
N GLU A 652 7.71 8.62 8.73
CA GLU A 652 8.55 9.66 9.37
C GLU A 652 8.90 9.32 10.82
N LEU A 653 8.01 8.64 11.53
CA LEU A 653 8.18 8.25 12.93
C LEU A 653 8.88 6.88 13.09
N GLY A 654 9.42 6.32 12.01
CA GLY A 654 10.26 5.12 12.02
C GLY A 654 9.53 3.81 11.71
N VAL A 655 8.25 3.83 11.37
CA VAL A 655 7.50 2.65 10.92
C VAL A 655 7.78 2.42 9.43
N GLN A 656 8.87 1.70 9.13
CA GLN A 656 9.36 1.51 7.75
C GLN A 656 8.34 0.78 6.86
N ASP A 657 7.56 -0.14 7.42
CA ASP A 657 6.50 -0.87 6.71
C ASP A 657 5.47 0.06 6.06
N ALA A 658 5.32 1.28 6.59
CA ALA A 658 4.41 2.29 6.04
C ALA A 658 4.69 2.61 4.57
N TYR A 659 5.96 2.63 4.15
CA TYR A 659 6.32 2.93 2.76
C TYR A 659 5.94 1.81 1.79
N SER A 660 5.96 0.56 2.25
CA SER A 660 5.47 -0.58 1.45
C SER A 660 3.96 -0.49 1.23
N VAL A 661 3.22 -0.08 2.27
CA VAL A 661 1.77 0.14 2.19
C VAL A 661 1.44 1.35 1.32
N ILE A 662 2.19 2.46 1.46
CA ILE A 662 2.04 3.66 0.63
C ILE A 662 2.23 3.31 -0.84
N LYS A 663 3.30 2.60 -1.17
CA LYS A 663 3.56 2.17 -2.55
C LYS A 663 2.44 1.31 -3.12
N LYS A 664 1.82 0.49 -2.27
CA LYS A 664 0.75 -0.43 -2.69
C LYS A 664 -0.61 0.25 -2.86
N TYR A 665 -0.94 1.22 -2.00
CA TYR A 665 -2.30 1.76 -1.89
C TYR A 665 -2.43 3.27 -2.06
N CYS A 666 -1.32 4.03 -2.02
CA CYS A 666 -1.35 5.50 -2.03
C CYS A 666 -0.87 6.13 -3.34
N GLU A 667 -0.28 5.38 -4.24
CA GLU A 667 -0.04 5.87 -5.60
C GLU A 667 -1.42 6.08 -6.24
N ASP A 668 -1.71 7.31 -6.64
CA ASP A 668 -2.95 7.61 -7.32
C ASP A 668 -2.90 7.01 -8.73
N GLU A 669 -3.98 6.38 -9.13
CA GLU A 669 -4.19 5.86 -10.48
C GLU A 669 -4.10 7.04 -11.46
N GLN A 670 -3.14 6.98 -12.38
CA GLN A 670 -3.05 7.92 -13.50
C GLN A 670 -3.48 7.24 -14.78
#